data_5db742e96128f37f7dd508c7c2c3898c
#
_entry.id   5db742e96128f37f7dd508c7c2c3898c
#
_cell.length_a   1.000
_cell.length_b   1.000
_cell.length_c   1.000
_cell.angle_alpha   90.00
_cell.angle_beta   90.00
_cell.angle_gamma   90.00
#
_symmetry.space_group_name_H-M   'P 1'
#
loop_
_entity.id
_entity.type
_entity.pdbx_description
1 polymer ?
#
loop_
_entity_poly.entity_id
_entity_poly.type
_entity_poly.pdbx_seq_one_letter_code
_entity_poly.pdbx_strand_id
1 'polypeptide(L)'
;TVALLVNLIIEMLARGSFLKGIFYLISSPYVFICNSIIILMTLSVTLLMRRRFFGISIISIVWIIFGIANCVLLSYRVTPFTAVDMMLIDSALDVMNKYLNTFAYILIIALAILAVVGLVFVWIKVPKVNHKINYVRNIIAIAIIWVIGFGAINLGIASSLLSAKFGNLADSYRDYGFVYCFTNSLVNTGVDKPADYSDKTIKSLTADVEETKVKKKPNIIFLQLESFFDINNMTNITFSENPVPYFESLMEQYPSGYLDVPIVGAGTVNTEFEVMTGMNLDDFGPGEYPFKTILKETTCESIAYNLKEYGYATHAIHDNTATFYSRNVVFSNLGYDTFSSIETMNIDDFTPMGWAKDYFLTDEIVAALDSTEGQDYIYTISVQGHGSYPTEGDYDYPITVSGLDDQAKTNQYQYYVWQINEMDKFIQKLVETLSKRDEDTILVMYGDHLPSLGITESELVNGDVYQTQYVIWSNFKTKYEDEDIEAYQLQSKILGGLNMTAGTINNYTQKHKNDDDYADGLQNLEYDSLYGDHLLYGGDNPYVATDIQFGLTKVSVSSISPMNDGSGTVYIYGKNFTNYSKVYINDEKVSTVFIDDSTLMINYGDLKDGDSFSVYQQNSDTHVLKKTDPIIFESENLAMPQEETTIPETTVPETKKNRKNKKNKE
;
A
#
# COMPACT_ATOMS: atom_id res chain seq x y z
N THR A 1 -25.23 -17.33 25.97
CA THR A 1 -26.26 -16.66 25.12
C THR A 1 -25.71 -15.38 24.48
N VAL A 2 -25.14 -14.40 25.25
CA VAL A 2 -24.63 -13.14 24.69
C VAL A 2 -23.57 -13.40 23.61
N ALA A 3 -22.56 -14.23 23.89
CA ALA A 3 -21.50 -14.56 22.93
C ALA A 3 -22.05 -15.15 21.61
N LEU A 4 -23.04 -16.06 21.68
CA LEU A 4 -23.70 -16.63 20.52
C LEU A 4 -24.45 -15.57 19.68
N LEU A 5 -25.14 -14.64 20.36
CA LEU A 5 -25.88 -13.56 19.67
C LEU A 5 -24.93 -12.58 19.01
N VAL A 6 -23.86 -12.18 19.69
CA VAL A 6 -22.83 -11.27 19.15
C VAL A 6 -22.17 -11.91 17.93
N ASN A 7 -21.75 -13.19 18.03
CA ASN A 7 -21.17 -13.90 16.89
C ASN A 7 -22.14 -13.99 15.72
N LEU A 8 -23.40 -14.31 15.96
CA LEU A 8 -24.41 -14.39 14.90
C LEU A 8 -24.60 -13.04 14.18
N ILE A 9 -24.64 -11.94 14.93
CA ILE A 9 -24.72 -10.59 14.34
C ILE A 9 -23.48 -10.31 13.47
N ILE A 10 -22.28 -10.65 13.95
CA ILE A 10 -21.04 -10.45 13.19
C ILE A 10 -21.06 -11.27 11.89
N GLU A 11 -21.47 -12.54 11.95
CA GLU A 11 -21.55 -13.38 10.76
C GLU A 11 -22.61 -12.92 9.75
N MET A 12 -23.73 -12.35 10.23
CA MET A 12 -24.72 -11.73 9.36
C MET A 12 -24.15 -10.50 8.63
N LEU A 13 -23.37 -9.67 9.33
CA LEU A 13 -22.68 -8.51 8.76
C LEU A 13 -21.61 -8.95 7.76
N ALA A 14 -20.73 -9.89 8.14
CA ALA A 14 -19.63 -10.37 7.30
C ALA A 14 -20.12 -11.00 5.98
N ARG A 15 -21.30 -11.64 6.00
CA ARG A 15 -21.89 -12.31 4.83
C ARG A 15 -22.89 -11.44 4.08
N GLY A 16 -23.08 -10.18 4.50
CA GLY A 16 -24.04 -9.24 3.89
C GLY A 16 -25.49 -9.73 3.87
N SER A 17 -25.84 -10.75 4.69
CA SER A 17 -27.16 -11.38 4.66
C SER A 17 -27.53 -12.06 5.98
N PHE A 18 -28.72 -11.73 6.47
CA PHE A 18 -29.33 -12.39 7.63
C PHE A 18 -29.45 -13.91 7.44
N LEU A 19 -29.94 -14.35 6.28
CA LEU A 19 -30.13 -15.77 5.97
C LEU A 19 -28.82 -16.54 5.85
N LYS A 20 -27.80 -15.93 5.21
CA LYS A 20 -26.47 -16.56 5.10
C LYS A 20 -25.82 -16.72 6.47
N GLY A 21 -25.98 -15.76 7.41
CA GLY A 21 -25.48 -15.88 8.77
C GLY A 21 -26.15 -17.03 9.56
N ILE A 22 -27.46 -17.21 9.41
CA ILE A 22 -28.16 -18.36 10.03
C ILE A 22 -27.74 -19.68 9.36
N PHE A 23 -27.58 -19.69 8.03
CA PHE A 23 -27.15 -20.89 7.32
C PHE A 23 -25.76 -21.32 7.79
N TYR A 24 -24.83 -20.38 8.00
CA TYR A 24 -23.51 -20.68 8.54
C TYR A 24 -23.54 -21.34 9.92
N LEU A 25 -24.42 -20.91 10.82
CA LEU A 25 -24.63 -21.55 12.11
C LEU A 25 -25.02 -23.04 11.96
N ILE A 26 -25.79 -23.36 10.90
CA ILE A 26 -26.32 -24.72 10.66
C ILE A 26 -25.30 -25.58 9.89
N SER A 27 -24.63 -25.01 8.90
CA SER A 27 -23.67 -25.72 8.04
C SER A 27 -22.34 -25.98 8.73
N SER A 28 -21.87 -25.06 9.59
CA SER A 28 -20.58 -25.11 10.25
C SER A 28 -20.67 -24.92 11.76
N PRO A 29 -21.45 -25.77 12.48
CA PRO A 29 -21.80 -25.56 13.88
C PRO A 29 -20.59 -25.58 14.81
N TYR A 30 -19.58 -26.42 14.55
CA TYR A 30 -18.37 -26.49 15.35
C TYR A 30 -17.58 -25.18 15.28
N VAL A 31 -17.35 -24.71 14.08
CA VAL A 31 -16.63 -23.44 13.79
C VAL A 31 -17.38 -22.27 14.42
N PHE A 32 -18.70 -22.19 14.26
CA PHE A 32 -19.54 -21.17 14.88
C PHE A 32 -19.43 -21.17 16.40
N ILE A 33 -19.37 -22.36 17.03
CA ILE A 33 -19.18 -22.50 18.48
C ILE A 33 -17.78 -22.02 18.89
N CYS A 34 -16.72 -22.37 18.16
CA CYS A 34 -15.36 -21.88 18.43
C CYS A 34 -15.30 -20.34 18.40
N ASN A 35 -15.86 -19.69 17.38
CA ASN A 35 -15.99 -18.24 17.32
C ASN A 35 -16.72 -17.66 18.54
N SER A 36 -17.83 -18.30 18.92
CA SER A 36 -18.61 -17.88 20.11
C SER A 36 -17.86 -18.09 21.41
N ILE A 37 -17.00 -19.12 21.50
CA ILE A 37 -16.15 -19.36 22.67
C ILE A 37 -15.08 -18.27 22.80
N ILE A 38 -14.48 -17.82 21.71
CA ILE A 38 -13.52 -16.70 21.72
C ILE A 38 -14.18 -15.44 22.29
N ILE A 39 -15.38 -15.08 21.84
CA ILE A 39 -16.14 -13.97 22.43
C ILE A 39 -16.43 -14.23 23.90
N LEU A 40 -16.79 -15.47 24.31
CA LEU A 40 -17.04 -15.83 25.69
C LEU A 40 -15.78 -15.68 26.55
N MET A 41 -14.60 -16.04 26.02
CA MET A 41 -13.32 -15.84 26.71
C MET A 41 -13.10 -14.37 27.06
N THR A 42 -13.32 -13.44 26.11
CA THR A 42 -13.22 -12.00 26.36
C THR A 42 -14.29 -11.51 27.34
N LEU A 43 -15.53 -11.97 27.23
CA LEU A 43 -16.62 -11.65 28.14
C LEU A 43 -16.38 -12.17 29.57
N SER A 44 -15.64 -13.27 29.75
CA SER A 44 -15.37 -13.89 31.07
C SER A 44 -14.63 -12.95 31.99
N VAL A 45 -13.83 -12.01 31.49
CA VAL A 45 -13.12 -10.99 32.28
C VAL A 45 -14.09 -10.11 33.08
N THR A 46 -15.34 -9.97 32.64
CA THR A 46 -16.37 -9.21 33.35
C THR A 46 -16.78 -9.84 34.69
N LEU A 47 -16.43 -11.12 34.94
CA LEU A 47 -16.62 -11.78 36.24
C LEU A 47 -15.84 -11.08 37.38
N LEU A 48 -14.78 -10.36 37.05
CA LEU A 48 -13.98 -9.54 37.97
C LEU A 48 -14.60 -8.18 38.27
N MET A 49 -15.62 -7.77 37.49
CA MET A 49 -16.24 -6.44 37.58
C MET A 49 -17.48 -6.45 38.47
N ARG A 50 -17.68 -5.38 39.27
CA ARG A 50 -18.95 -5.17 40.00
C ARG A 50 -20.09 -4.78 39.04
N ARG A 51 -19.80 -4.09 37.93
CA ARG A 51 -20.79 -3.69 36.88
C ARG A 51 -20.67 -4.65 35.71
N ARG A 52 -21.00 -5.92 35.89
CA ARG A 52 -20.82 -6.96 34.86
C ARG A 52 -21.56 -6.66 33.57
N PHE A 53 -22.80 -6.21 33.64
CA PHE A 53 -23.57 -5.87 32.45
C PHE A 53 -22.94 -4.72 31.66
N PHE A 54 -22.36 -3.72 32.32
CA PHE A 54 -21.64 -2.65 31.67
C PHE A 54 -20.38 -3.20 30.95
N GLY A 55 -19.61 -4.04 31.60
CA GLY A 55 -18.47 -4.70 30.97
C GLY A 55 -18.87 -5.58 29.79
N ILE A 56 -19.94 -6.37 29.93
CA ILE A 56 -20.51 -7.18 28.84
C ILE A 56 -20.90 -6.27 27.65
N SER A 57 -21.57 -5.13 27.93
CA SER A 57 -21.98 -4.20 26.88
C SER A 57 -20.79 -3.61 26.12
N ILE A 58 -19.74 -3.16 26.85
CA ILE A 58 -18.52 -2.64 26.21
C ILE A 58 -17.89 -3.68 25.29
N ILE A 59 -17.62 -4.89 25.81
CA ILE A 59 -16.95 -5.94 25.02
C ILE A 59 -17.80 -6.35 23.81
N SER A 60 -19.14 -6.44 23.98
CA SER A 60 -20.06 -6.73 22.87
C SER A 60 -20.05 -5.65 21.81
N ILE A 61 -20.02 -4.36 22.21
CA ILE A 61 -19.94 -3.23 21.29
C ILE A 61 -18.63 -3.25 20.52
N VAL A 62 -17.49 -3.52 21.18
CA VAL A 62 -16.18 -3.63 20.52
C VAL A 62 -16.20 -4.71 19.43
N TRP A 63 -16.69 -5.92 19.75
CA TRP A 63 -16.82 -6.99 18.75
C TRP A 63 -17.74 -6.62 17.60
N ILE A 64 -18.86 -5.96 17.88
CA ILE A 64 -19.79 -5.51 16.82
C ILE A 64 -19.15 -4.41 15.96
N ILE A 65 -18.36 -3.50 16.55
CA ILE A 65 -17.61 -2.47 15.79
C ILE A 65 -16.64 -3.15 14.81
N PHE A 66 -15.89 -4.17 15.26
CA PHE A 66 -15.01 -4.94 14.36
C PHE A 66 -15.79 -5.66 13.25
N GLY A 67 -16.95 -6.23 13.59
CA GLY A 67 -17.85 -6.82 12.59
C GLY A 67 -18.38 -5.82 11.57
N ILE A 68 -18.70 -4.59 12.01
CA ILE A 68 -19.10 -3.50 11.12
C ILE A 68 -17.94 -3.04 10.25
N ALA A 69 -16.74 -2.87 10.83
CA ALA A 69 -15.54 -2.51 10.08
C ALA A 69 -15.27 -3.55 8.98
N ASN A 70 -15.34 -4.83 9.30
CA ASN A 70 -15.22 -5.91 8.31
C ASN A 70 -16.29 -5.82 7.21
N CYS A 71 -17.55 -5.60 7.57
CA CYS A 71 -18.64 -5.45 6.62
C CYS A 71 -18.41 -4.26 5.67
N VAL A 72 -17.95 -3.13 6.21
CA VAL A 72 -17.63 -1.94 5.42
C VAL A 72 -16.47 -2.21 4.48
N LEU A 73 -15.36 -2.77 4.99
CA LEU A 73 -14.19 -3.07 4.16
C LEU A 73 -14.51 -4.06 3.03
N LEU A 74 -15.27 -5.11 3.30
CA LEU A 74 -15.71 -6.06 2.28
C LEU A 74 -16.64 -5.45 1.20
N SER A 75 -17.14 -4.24 1.39
CA SER A 75 -17.86 -3.50 0.35
C SER A 75 -16.93 -2.69 -0.58
N TYR A 76 -15.67 -2.54 -0.21
CA TYR A 76 -14.68 -1.78 -0.97
C TYR A 76 -13.51 -2.63 -1.46
N ARG A 77 -13.23 -3.75 -0.80
CA ARG A 77 -12.15 -4.68 -1.17
C ARG A 77 -12.58 -6.14 -0.91
N VAL A 78 -11.89 -7.08 -1.53
CA VAL A 78 -12.15 -8.52 -1.33
C VAL A 78 -11.61 -9.00 0.02
N THR A 79 -10.51 -8.43 0.49
CA THR A 79 -9.84 -8.85 1.72
C THR A 79 -10.58 -8.37 2.97
N PRO A 80 -10.84 -9.26 3.95
CA PRO A 80 -11.53 -8.93 5.19
C PRO A 80 -10.67 -8.09 6.15
N PHE A 81 -11.32 -7.57 7.20
CA PHE A 81 -10.67 -6.80 8.28
C PHE A 81 -9.80 -7.69 9.16
N THR A 82 -8.51 -7.38 9.25
CA THR A 82 -7.52 -8.07 10.08
C THR A 82 -7.03 -7.18 11.23
N ALA A 83 -6.24 -7.76 12.14
CA ALA A 83 -5.63 -6.98 13.23
C ALA A 83 -4.62 -5.94 12.69
N VAL A 84 -3.97 -6.21 11.57
CA VAL A 84 -3.00 -5.30 10.95
C VAL A 84 -3.68 -4.06 10.39
N ASP A 85 -4.93 -4.15 9.93
CA ASP A 85 -5.70 -2.98 9.51
C ASP A 85 -5.86 -1.93 10.63
N MET A 86 -5.74 -2.32 11.89
CA MET A 86 -5.71 -1.38 13.00
C MET A 86 -4.45 -0.50 13.00
N MET A 87 -3.34 -1.01 12.42
CA MET A 87 -2.10 -0.24 12.23
C MET A 87 -2.18 0.67 10.99
N LEU A 88 -3.13 0.39 10.08
CA LEU A 88 -3.38 1.17 8.88
C LEU A 88 -4.33 2.36 9.09
N ILE A 89 -4.78 2.60 10.33
CA ILE A 89 -5.81 3.61 10.62
C ILE A 89 -5.42 5.01 10.12
N ASP A 90 -4.15 5.41 10.27
CA ASP A 90 -3.66 6.70 9.80
C ASP A 90 -3.73 6.79 8.26
N SER A 91 -3.24 5.76 7.57
CA SER A 91 -3.34 5.68 6.10
C SER A 91 -4.80 5.63 5.61
N ALA A 92 -5.68 4.94 6.34
CA ALA A 92 -7.11 4.90 6.03
C ALA A 92 -7.79 6.26 6.21
N LEU A 93 -7.39 7.05 7.22
CA LEU A 93 -7.89 8.39 7.45
C LEU A 93 -7.50 9.36 6.32
N ASP A 94 -6.30 9.22 5.76
CA ASP A 94 -5.80 10.05 4.66
C ASP A 94 -6.65 9.91 3.38
N VAL A 95 -7.13 8.68 3.11
CA VAL A 95 -7.94 8.39 1.91
C VAL A 95 -9.45 8.34 2.17
N MET A 96 -9.89 8.42 3.43
CA MET A 96 -11.28 8.22 3.84
C MET A 96 -12.26 9.15 3.11
N ASN A 97 -11.84 10.38 2.79
CA ASN A 97 -12.64 11.36 2.06
C ASN A 97 -12.95 10.94 0.61
N LYS A 98 -12.15 10.02 0.04
CA LYS A 98 -12.37 9.47 -1.31
C LYS A 98 -13.42 8.36 -1.32
N TYR A 99 -13.66 7.71 -0.17
CA TYR A 99 -14.56 6.55 -0.03
C TYR A 99 -15.86 6.85 0.67
N LEU A 100 -15.90 7.79 1.63
CA LEU A 100 -17.08 8.07 2.44
C LEU A 100 -17.75 9.40 2.02
N ASN A 101 -19.03 9.32 1.69
CA ASN A 101 -19.83 10.52 1.48
C ASN A 101 -20.27 11.16 2.81
N THR A 102 -20.74 12.41 2.77
CA THR A 102 -21.16 13.18 3.95
C THR A 102 -22.24 12.46 4.78
N PHE A 103 -23.16 11.72 4.15
CA PHE A 103 -24.20 10.98 4.85
C PHE A 103 -23.60 9.84 5.68
N ALA A 104 -22.64 9.09 5.14
CA ALA A 104 -21.94 8.02 5.87
C ALA A 104 -21.21 8.56 7.10
N TYR A 105 -20.54 9.72 7.00
CA TYR A 105 -19.92 10.39 8.15
C TYR A 105 -20.91 10.72 9.24
N ILE A 106 -22.03 11.35 8.88
CA ILE A 106 -23.08 11.71 9.84
C ILE A 106 -23.63 10.45 10.52
N LEU A 107 -23.85 9.38 9.77
CA LEU A 107 -24.34 8.11 10.30
C LEU A 107 -23.36 7.48 11.29
N ILE A 108 -22.06 7.44 10.98
CA ILE A 108 -21.01 6.93 11.86
C ILE A 108 -20.99 7.71 13.18
N ILE A 109 -20.99 9.03 13.11
CA ILE A 109 -21.00 9.90 14.30
C ILE A 109 -22.29 9.67 15.13
N ALA A 110 -23.44 9.58 14.49
CA ALA A 110 -24.71 9.33 15.18
C ALA A 110 -24.73 7.97 15.90
N LEU A 111 -24.21 6.92 15.28
CA LEU A 111 -24.07 5.58 15.87
C LEU A 111 -23.08 5.59 17.05
N ALA A 112 -21.96 6.30 16.94
CA ALA A 112 -21.00 6.46 18.02
C ALA A 112 -21.64 7.18 19.24
N ILE A 113 -22.37 8.27 19.01
CA ILE A 113 -23.09 8.97 20.06
C ILE A 113 -24.14 8.05 20.72
N LEU A 114 -24.91 7.30 19.93
CA LEU A 114 -25.92 6.37 20.43
C LEU A 114 -25.29 5.27 21.29
N ALA A 115 -24.14 4.73 20.88
CA ALA A 115 -23.38 3.74 21.66
C ALA A 115 -22.94 4.32 23.03
N VAL A 116 -22.39 5.54 23.04
CA VAL A 116 -21.97 6.24 24.27
C VAL A 116 -23.16 6.48 25.18
N VAL A 117 -24.27 7.01 24.66
CA VAL A 117 -25.51 7.25 25.42
C VAL A 117 -26.04 5.94 26.00
N GLY A 118 -26.05 4.85 25.21
CA GLY A 118 -26.45 3.52 25.66
C GLY A 118 -25.57 3.01 26.81
N LEU A 119 -24.23 3.16 26.69
CA LEU A 119 -23.30 2.79 27.76
C LEU A 119 -23.50 3.60 29.05
N VAL A 120 -23.73 4.91 28.93
CA VAL A 120 -24.06 5.78 30.06
C VAL A 120 -25.37 5.34 30.72
N PHE A 121 -26.40 5.04 29.91
CA PHE A 121 -27.67 4.51 30.42
C PHE A 121 -27.47 3.19 31.19
N VAL A 122 -26.73 2.23 30.63
CA VAL A 122 -26.40 0.96 31.29
C VAL A 122 -25.62 1.21 32.58
N TRP A 123 -24.66 2.12 32.57
CA TRP A 123 -23.89 2.49 33.77
C TRP A 123 -24.76 3.03 34.88
N ILE A 124 -25.77 3.87 34.59
CA ILE A 124 -26.63 4.53 35.56
C ILE A 124 -27.75 3.61 36.03
N LYS A 125 -28.42 2.88 35.13
CA LYS A 125 -29.68 2.18 35.39
C LYS A 125 -29.52 0.71 35.78
N VAL A 126 -28.46 0.04 35.31
CA VAL A 126 -28.31 -1.39 35.54
C VAL A 126 -27.67 -1.63 36.91
N PRO A 127 -28.24 -2.54 37.73
CA PRO A 127 -27.79 -2.78 39.10
C PRO A 127 -26.38 -3.36 39.15
N LYS A 128 -25.65 -2.97 40.20
CA LYS A 128 -24.35 -3.58 40.54
C LYS A 128 -24.54 -4.93 41.21
N VAL A 129 -23.54 -5.79 41.14
CA VAL A 129 -23.47 -6.98 41.96
C VAL A 129 -23.34 -6.58 43.45
N ASN A 130 -24.31 -6.95 44.28
CA ASN A 130 -24.41 -6.50 45.67
C ASN A 130 -23.57 -7.32 46.67
N HIS A 131 -23.12 -8.52 46.27
CA HIS A 131 -22.25 -9.36 47.10
C HIS A 131 -20.75 -9.08 46.84
N LYS A 132 -19.90 -9.43 47.83
CA LYS A 132 -18.46 -9.35 47.66
C LYS A 132 -18.00 -10.30 46.52
N ILE A 133 -17.22 -9.76 45.56
CA ILE A 133 -16.66 -10.57 44.49
C ILE A 133 -15.62 -11.51 45.11
N ASN A 134 -15.80 -12.79 44.88
CA ASN A 134 -14.76 -13.78 45.16
C ASN A 134 -13.81 -13.86 43.96
N TYR A 135 -12.75 -13.04 43.99
CA TYR A 135 -11.79 -12.96 42.91
C TYR A 135 -11.11 -14.29 42.60
N VAL A 136 -10.71 -15.07 43.64
CA VAL A 136 -10.05 -16.37 43.44
C VAL A 136 -10.96 -17.33 42.66
N ARG A 137 -12.22 -17.49 43.11
CA ARG A 137 -13.20 -18.33 42.38
C ARG A 137 -13.43 -17.85 40.96
N ASN A 138 -13.52 -16.54 40.75
CA ASN A 138 -13.79 -15.97 39.41
C ASN A 138 -12.57 -16.10 38.51
N ILE A 139 -11.34 -15.93 39.01
CA ILE A 139 -10.10 -16.16 38.24
C ILE A 139 -10.02 -17.64 37.82
N ILE A 140 -10.32 -18.56 38.75
CA ILE A 140 -10.36 -20.01 38.42
C ILE A 140 -11.41 -20.27 37.33
N ALA A 141 -12.59 -19.67 37.42
CA ALA A 141 -13.63 -19.84 36.42
C ALA A 141 -13.20 -19.27 35.04
N ILE A 142 -12.53 -18.13 35.03
CA ILE A 142 -11.96 -17.55 33.81
C ILE A 142 -10.91 -18.50 33.21
N ALA A 143 -9.96 -18.96 34.06
CA ALA A 143 -8.94 -19.90 33.61
C ALA A 143 -9.52 -21.19 33.00
N ILE A 144 -10.56 -21.74 33.61
CA ILE A 144 -11.26 -22.93 33.08
C ILE A 144 -11.90 -22.61 31.71
N ILE A 145 -12.57 -21.46 31.56
CA ILE A 145 -13.17 -21.04 30.26
C ILE A 145 -12.09 -20.91 29.18
N TRP A 146 -10.95 -20.33 29.54
CA TRP A 146 -9.83 -20.15 28.59
C TRP A 146 -9.18 -21.48 28.20
N VAL A 147 -8.94 -22.39 29.20
CA VAL A 147 -8.40 -23.74 28.91
C VAL A 147 -9.34 -24.53 28.01
N ILE A 148 -10.65 -24.50 28.29
CA ILE A 148 -11.65 -25.14 27.41
C ILE A 148 -11.66 -24.50 26.02
N GLY A 149 -11.57 -23.16 25.93
CA GLY A 149 -11.54 -22.42 24.68
C GLY A 149 -10.34 -22.80 23.82
N PHE A 150 -9.13 -22.73 24.40
CA PHE A 150 -7.91 -23.17 23.69
C PHE A 150 -7.97 -24.65 23.31
N GLY A 151 -8.48 -25.51 24.20
CA GLY A 151 -8.65 -26.92 23.91
C GLY A 151 -9.60 -27.18 22.72
N ALA A 152 -10.71 -26.44 22.63
CA ALA A 152 -11.63 -26.53 21.51
C ALA A 152 -11.00 -26.06 20.19
N ILE A 153 -10.28 -24.93 20.20
CA ILE A 153 -9.59 -24.39 19.02
C ILE A 153 -8.54 -25.40 18.52
N ASN A 154 -7.66 -25.88 19.42
CA ASN A 154 -6.61 -26.85 19.05
C ASN A 154 -7.20 -28.18 18.54
N LEU A 155 -8.33 -28.62 19.10
CA LEU A 155 -9.02 -29.80 18.59
C LEU A 155 -9.59 -29.55 17.18
N GLY A 156 -10.09 -28.34 16.92
CA GLY A 156 -10.53 -27.91 15.61
C GLY A 156 -9.40 -27.94 14.57
N ILE A 157 -8.23 -27.42 14.93
CA ILE A 157 -7.03 -27.44 14.10
C ILE A 157 -6.57 -28.88 13.85
N ALA A 158 -6.44 -29.69 14.90
CA ALA A 158 -6.02 -31.09 14.80
C ALA A 158 -6.98 -31.97 13.99
N SER A 159 -8.25 -31.59 13.89
CA SER A 159 -9.27 -32.30 13.09
C SER A 159 -9.51 -31.66 11.72
N SER A 160 -8.69 -30.69 11.31
CA SER A 160 -8.83 -29.94 10.05
C SER A 160 -10.18 -29.22 9.85
N LEU A 161 -10.89 -28.95 10.95
CA LEU A 161 -12.11 -28.13 10.96
C LEU A 161 -11.78 -26.62 11.06
N LEU A 162 -10.57 -26.28 11.52
CA LEU A 162 -9.96 -24.96 11.54
C LEU A 162 -8.56 -25.07 10.95
N SER A 163 -8.06 -24.01 10.36
CA SER A 163 -6.65 -23.90 9.97
C SER A 163 -5.95 -22.81 10.81
N ALA A 164 -4.69 -23.02 11.16
CA ALA A 164 -3.84 -22.01 11.77
C ALA A 164 -3.19 -21.11 10.72
N LYS A 165 -2.88 -21.65 9.54
CA LYS A 165 -2.37 -20.92 8.37
C LYS A 165 -3.51 -20.70 7.38
N PHE A 166 -3.54 -19.52 6.77
CA PHE A 166 -4.57 -19.13 5.83
C PHE A 166 -3.89 -18.91 4.46
N GLY A 167 -4.16 -19.74 3.48
CA GLY A 167 -3.73 -19.47 2.11
C GLY A 167 -4.52 -18.27 1.56
N ASN A 168 -5.79 -18.50 1.18
CA ASN A 168 -6.69 -17.40 0.80
C ASN A 168 -7.36 -16.80 2.03
N LEU A 169 -7.10 -15.51 2.31
CA LEU A 169 -7.63 -14.82 3.48
C LEU A 169 -9.16 -14.69 3.43
N ALA A 170 -9.73 -14.35 2.27
CA ALA A 170 -11.18 -14.17 2.11
C ALA A 170 -11.93 -15.50 2.31
N ASP A 171 -11.41 -16.57 1.75
CA ASP A 171 -11.94 -17.92 1.90
C ASP A 171 -11.85 -18.41 3.34
N SER A 172 -10.72 -18.17 3.99
CA SER A 172 -10.52 -18.50 5.41
C SER A 172 -11.54 -17.81 6.31
N TYR A 173 -11.80 -16.51 6.10
CA TYR A 173 -12.84 -15.78 6.84
C TYR A 173 -14.25 -16.28 6.53
N ARG A 174 -14.52 -16.68 5.29
CA ARG A 174 -15.79 -17.31 4.91
C ARG A 174 -15.98 -18.66 5.60
N ASP A 175 -14.94 -19.50 5.65
CA ASP A 175 -15.02 -20.86 6.13
C ASP A 175 -14.88 -20.96 7.66
N TYR A 176 -13.94 -20.22 8.26
CA TYR A 176 -13.64 -20.29 9.69
C TYR A 176 -14.30 -19.16 10.53
N GLY A 177 -14.94 -18.19 9.90
CA GLY A 177 -15.65 -17.07 10.54
C GLY A 177 -14.76 -15.95 11.02
N PHE A 178 -15.37 -14.76 11.10
CA PHE A 178 -14.66 -13.51 11.39
C PHE A 178 -13.90 -13.52 12.70
N VAL A 179 -14.54 -13.95 13.80
CA VAL A 179 -13.97 -13.83 15.15
C VAL A 179 -12.72 -14.68 15.30
N TYR A 180 -12.72 -15.90 14.77
CA TYR A 180 -11.55 -16.77 14.77
C TYR A 180 -10.42 -16.19 13.94
N CYS A 181 -10.70 -15.84 12.69
CA CYS A 181 -9.67 -15.35 11.78
C CYS A 181 -9.07 -14.02 12.23
N PHE A 182 -9.88 -13.08 12.70
CA PHE A 182 -9.41 -11.82 13.29
C PHE A 182 -8.55 -12.06 14.54
N THR A 183 -8.95 -13.00 15.43
CA THR A 183 -8.15 -13.31 16.59
C THR A 183 -6.83 -13.99 16.22
N ASN A 184 -6.85 -14.83 15.18
CA ASN A 184 -5.66 -15.47 14.65
C ASN A 184 -4.67 -14.44 14.09
N SER A 185 -5.15 -13.46 13.30
CA SER A 185 -4.31 -12.37 12.78
C SER A 185 -3.75 -11.44 13.85
N LEU A 186 -4.33 -11.45 15.09
CA LEU A 186 -3.83 -10.68 16.22
C LEU A 186 -2.70 -11.39 16.98
N VAL A 187 -2.69 -12.72 16.99
CA VAL A 187 -1.75 -13.51 17.81
C VAL A 187 -0.66 -14.20 17.00
N ASN A 188 -0.92 -14.48 15.73
CA ASN A 188 0.04 -15.07 14.81
C ASN A 188 0.53 -13.96 13.86
N THR A 189 1.72 -13.43 14.13
CA THR A 189 2.37 -12.38 13.34
C THR A 189 3.80 -12.79 13.04
N GLY A 190 4.33 -12.31 11.90
CA GLY A 190 5.67 -12.63 11.45
C GLY A 190 5.80 -14.06 10.94
N VAL A 191 7.03 -14.45 10.67
CA VAL A 191 7.37 -15.80 10.20
C VAL A 191 7.60 -16.72 11.40
N ASP A 192 6.92 -17.86 11.42
CA ASP A 192 7.12 -18.87 12.46
C ASP A 192 8.52 -19.49 12.37
N LYS A 193 9.17 -19.69 13.54
CA LYS A 193 10.48 -20.37 13.59
C LYS A 193 10.36 -21.79 13.04
N PRO A 194 11.06 -22.13 11.91
CA PRO A 194 11.07 -23.49 11.38
C PRO A 194 11.60 -24.50 12.39
N ALA A 195 11.05 -25.71 12.37
CA ALA A 195 11.37 -26.74 13.35
C ALA A 195 12.83 -27.22 13.27
N ASP A 196 13.43 -27.16 12.09
CA ASP A 196 14.80 -27.54 11.78
C ASP A 196 15.79 -26.36 11.72
N TYR A 197 15.33 -25.14 12.05
CA TYR A 197 16.17 -23.95 12.07
C TYR A 197 17.40 -24.15 12.96
N SER A 198 18.56 -24.07 12.33
CA SER A 198 19.85 -24.24 13.00
C SER A 198 21.00 -23.71 12.12
N ASP A 199 22.15 -23.43 12.74
CA ASP A 199 23.39 -23.05 12.04
C ASP A 199 23.77 -24.07 10.95
N LYS A 200 23.53 -25.36 11.20
CA LYS A 200 23.78 -26.41 10.21
C LYS A 200 22.83 -26.31 9.01
N THR A 201 21.54 -26.09 9.24
CA THR A 201 20.53 -25.95 8.18
C THR A 201 20.87 -24.73 7.33
N ILE A 202 21.06 -23.58 7.95
CA ILE A 202 21.38 -22.32 7.23
C ILE A 202 22.67 -22.48 6.40
N LYS A 203 23.74 -23.06 6.95
CA LYS A 203 24.97 -23.33 6.20
C LYS A 203 24.77 -24.29 5.04
N SER A 204 23.85 -25.26 5.15
CA SER A 204 23.60 -26.17 4.02
C SER A 204 22.85 -25.47 2.89
N LEU A 205 21.91 -24.55 3.20
CA LEU A 205 21.17 -23.77 2.20
C LEU A 205 22.03 -22.74 1.47
N THR A 206 23.16 -22.34 2.08
CA THR A 206 24.05 -21.31 1.54
C THR A 206 25.39 -21.86 1.00
N ALA A 207 25.57 -23.19 1.02
CA ALA A 207 26.86 -23.81 0.69
C ALA A 207 27.30 -23.68 -0.77
N ASP A 208 26.33 -23.49 -1.68
CA ASP A 208 26.59 -23.54 -3.14
C ASP A 208 26.62 -22.14 -3.78
N VAL A 209 26.98 -21.10 -3.02
CA VAL A 209 27.11 -19.73 -3.56
C VAL A 209 28.33 -19.68 -4.51
N GLU A 210 28.08 -19.64 -5.82
CA GLU A 210 29.11 -19.38 -6.82
C GLU A 210 29.04 -17.90 -7.25
N GLU A 211 30.15 -17.19 -7.12
CA GLU A 211 30.30 -15.88 -7.74
C GLU A 211 30.38 -16.04 -9.26
N THR A 212 29.42 -15.50 -9.97
CA THR A 212 29.44 -15.49 -11.44
C THR A 212 29.99 -14.17 -11.97
N LYS A 213 30.66 -14.23 -13.13
CA LYS A 213 31.16 -13.02 -13.77
C LYS A 213 30.03 -12.30 -14.50
N VAL A 214 29.60 -11.17 -13.96
CA VAL A 214 28.65 -10.27 -14.63
C VAL A 214 29.28 -9.71 -15.90
N LYS A 215 28.62 -9.90 -17.05
CA LYS A 215 29.14 -9.46 -18.36
C LYS A 215 28.51 -8.14 -18.82
N LYS A 216 27.31 -7.86 -18.41
CA LYS A 216 26.52 -6.72 -18.82
C LYS A 216 25.75 -6.18 -17.62
N LYS A 217 25.75 -4.88 -17.49
CA LYS A 217 25.03 -4.15 -16.44
C LYS A 217 24.11 -3.13 -17.12
N PRO A 218 22.89 -3.50 -17.52
CA PRO A 218 21.93 -2.54 -18.04
C PRO A 218 21.32 -1.72 -16.92
N ASN A 219 20.66 -0.60 -17.21
CA ASN A 219 19.68 -0.02 -16.31
C ASN A 219 18.53 -1.01 -16.11
N ILE A 220 18.01 -1.12 -14.89
CA ILE A 220 16.95 -2.06 -14.52
C ILE A 220 15.79 -1.25 -13.93
N ILE A 221 14.64 -1.29 -14.60
CA ILE A 221 13.43 -0.57 -14.18
C ILE A 221 12.35 -1.60 -13.89
N PHE A 222 11.81 -1.58 -12.67
CA PHE A 222 10.59 -2.30 -12.30
C PHE A 222 9.44 -1.30 -12.27
N LEU A 223 8.38 -1.58 -13.01
CA LEU A 223 7.16 -0.79 -13.05
C LEU A 223 6.00 -1.65 -12.56
N GLN A 224 5.64 -1.44 -11.30
CA GLN A 224 4.46 -2.02 -10.69
C GLN A 224 3.24 -1.17 -11.05
N LEU A 225 2.29 -1.79 -11.73
CA LEU A 225 1.08 -1.17 -12.24
C LEU A 225 -0.09 -1.43 -11.28
N GLU A 226 -0.60 -0.37 -10.68
CA GLU A 226 -1.70 -0.43 -9.70
C GLU A 226 -2.97 -1.03 -10.29
N SER A 227 -3.48 -2.11 -9.68
CA SER A 227 -4.72 -2.79 -10.06
C SER A 227 -4.78 -3.21 -11.53
N PHE A 228 -3.65 -3.43 -12.18
CA PHE A 228 -3.55 -3.68 -13.63
C PHE A 228 -3.51 -5.17 -13.94
N PHE A 229 -4.35 -5.58 -14.86
CA PHE A 229 -4.28 -6.90 -15.53
C PHE A 229 -4.85 -6.78 -16.94
N ASP A 230 -4.56 -7.76 -17.80
CA ASP A 230 -5.19 -7.82 -19.10
C ASP A 230 -6.69 -8.19 -18.94
N ILE A 231 -7.54 -7.16 -18.99
CA ILE A 231 -8.97 -7.29 -18.79
C ILE A 231 -9.67 -8.08 -19.91
N ASN A 232 -8.99 -8.32 -21.05
CA ASN A 232 -9.51 -9.22 -22.09
C ASN A 232 -9.58 -10.69 -21.64
N ASN A 233 -8.95 -11.03 -20.50
CA ASN A 233 -9.13 -12.32 -19.81
C ASN A 233 -10.47 -12.46 -19.10
N MET A 234 -11.35 -11.46 -19.08
CA MET A 234 -12.72 -11.58 -18.59
C MET A 234 -13.60 -12.33 -19.60
N THR A 235 -14.40 -13.29 -19.10
CA THR A 235 -15.25 -14.15 -19.94
C THR A 235 -16.67 -13.63 -20.15
N ASN A 236 -17.13 -12.74 -19.27
CA ASN A 236 -18.53 -12.29 -19.15
C ASN A 236 -18.77 -10.86 -19.62
N ILE A 237 -17.75 -10.14 -20.06
CA ILE A 237 -17.84 -8.76 -20.57
C ILE A 237 -17.21 -8.63 -21.95
N THR A 238 -17.61 -7.60 -22.67
CA THR A 238 -17.06 -7.26 -23.99
C THR A 238 -16.81 -5.75 -24.09
N PHE A 239 -15.84 -5.36 -24.91
CA PHE A 239 -15.39 -4.00 -25.09
C PHE A 239 -15.63 -3.52 -26.52
N SER A 240 -15.91 -2.22 -26.70
CA SER A 240 -16.03 -1.63 -28.05
C SER A 240 -14.69 -1.60 -28.79
N GLU A 241 -13.58 -1.49 -28.08
CA GLU A 241 -12.20 -1.55 -28.58
C GLU A 241 -11.35 -2.26 -27.52
N ASN A 242 -10.19 -2.80 -27.91
CA ASN A 242 -9.25 -3.40 -26.97
C ASN A 242 -8.75 -2.37 -25.93
N PRO A 243 -8.92 -2.62 -24.63
CA PRO A 243 -8.50 -1.68 -23.59
C PRO A 243 -6.98 -1.54 -23.41
N VAL A 244 -6.21 -2.60 -23.68
CA VAL A 244 -4.76 -2.66 -23.42
C VAL A 244 -3.95 -3.20 -24.60
N PRO A 245 -4.13 -2.62 -25.81
CA PRO A 245 -3.58 -3.18 -27.04
C PRO A 245 -2.05 -3.13 -27.10
N TYR A 246 -1.43 -2.16 -26.43
CA TYR A 246 0.03 -2.03 -26.44
C TYR A 246 0.68 -3.05 -25.50
N PHE A 247 0.13 -3.21 -24.31
CA PHE A 247 0.61 -4.21 -23.35
C PHE A 247 0.50 -5.64 -23.91
N GLU A 248 -0.61 -6.00 -24.54
CA GLU A 248 -0.75 -7.28 -25.24
C GLU A 248 0.31 -7.45 -26.34
N SER A 249 0.56 -6.39 -27.14
CA SER A 249 1.59 -6.45 -28.17
C SER A 249 2.99 -6.65 -27.62
N LEU A 250 3.26 -6.17 -26.41
CA LEU A 250 4.53 -6.42 -25.71
C LEU A 250 4.60 -7.87 -25.24
N MET A 251 3.54 -8.42 -24.68
CA MET A 251 3.49 -9.84 -24.27
C MET A 251 3.70 -10.79 -25.45
N GLU A 252 3.24 -10.44 -26.64
CA GLU A 252 3.49 -11.24 -27.86
C GLU A 252 4.94 -11.18 -28.35
N GLN A 253 5.67 -10.12 -28.03
CA GLN A 253 7.00 -9.85 -28.61
C GLN A 253 8.16 -10.07 -27.65
N TYR A 254 7.89 -10.02 -26.34
CA TYR A 254 8.88 -10.06 -25.28
C TYR A 254 8.55 -11.15 -24.26
N PRO A 255 9.55 -11.67 -23.54
CA PRO A 255 9.32 -12.65 -22.49
C PRO A 255 8.27 -12.18 -21.49
N SER A 256 7.30 -13.03 -21.23
CA SER A 256 6.12 -12.72 -20.41
C SER A 256 5.57 -13.99 -19.72
N GLY A 257 4.56 -13.84 -18.92
CA GLY A 257 3.83 -14.91 -18.25
C GLY A 257 2.83 -14.40 -17.24
N TYR A 258 2.17 -15.30 -16.55
CA TYR A 258 1.41 -14.98 -15.37
C TYR A 258 2.34 -14.74 -14.18
N LEU A 259 1.93 -13.79 -13.35
CA LEU A 259 2.56 -13.48 -12.07
C LEU A 259 1.56 -13.81 -10.96
N ASP A 260 1.87 -14.81 -10.14
CA ASP A 260 1.10 -15.13 -8.96
C ASP A 260 1.41 -14.10 -7.86
N VAL A 261 0.39 -13.36 -7.46
CA VAL A 261 0.49 -12.23 -6.50
C VAL A 261 -0.22 -12.56 -5.19
N PRO A 262 0.30 -12.09 -4.03
CA PRO A 262 -0.18 -12.53 -2.73
C PRO A 262 -1.56 -11.99 -2.34
N ILE A 263 -2.14 -11.08 -3.14
CA ILE A 263 -3.33 -10.31 -2.74
C ILE A 263 -4.27 -10.02 -3.90
N VAL A 264 -5.53 -9.66 -3.58
CA VAL A 264 -6.58 -9.28 -4.53
C VAL A 264 -7.30 -8.02 -4.05
N GLY A 265 -7.41 -7.02 -4.92
CA GLY A 265 -8.28 -5.86 -4.75
C GLY A 265 -7.79 -4.80 -3.77
N ALA A 266 -6.72 -5.03 -3.03
CA ALA A 266 -6.05 -4.04 -2.18
C ALA A 266 -4.79 -4.64 -1.54
N GLY A 267 -3.85 -3.78 -1.12
CA GLY A 267 -2.66 -4.21 -0.39
C GLY A 267 -1.39 -4.21 -1.23
N THR A 268 -1.30 -3.31 -2.19
CA THR A 268 -0.19 -3.08 -3.14
C THR A 268 1.20 -3.38 -2.59
N VAL A 269 1.48 -2.97 -1.33
CA VAL A 269 2.79 -3.18 -0.68
C VAL A 269 3.12 -4.64 -0.37
N ASN A 270 2.16 -5.55 -0.42
CA ASN A 270 2.43 -6.97 -0.22
C ASN A 270 3.08 -7.57 -1.46
N THR A 271 2.68 -7.15 -2.65
CA THR A 271 3.38 -7.47 -3.90
C THR A 271 4.73 -6.75 -3.99
N GLU A 272 4.82 -5.48 -3.54
CA GLU A 272 6.10 -4.78 -3.40
C GLU A 272 7.07 -5.56 -2.49
N PHE A 273 6.60 -6.07 -1.35
CA PHE A 273 7.38 -6.86 -0.42
C PHE A 273 8.00 -8.08 -1.11
N GLU A 274 7.17 -8.90 -1.76
CA GLU A 274 7.63 -10.11 -2.44
C GLU A 274 8.65 -9.81 -3.55
N VAL A 275 8.32 -8.84 -4.41
CA VAL A 275 9.20 -8.47 -5.54
C VAL A 275 10.50 -7.85 -5.07
N MET A 276 10.48 -7.00 -4.03
CA MET A 276 11.69 -6.31 -3.55
C MET A 276 12.60 -7.20 -2.72
N THR A 277 12.05 -8.13 -1.94
CA THR A 277 12.84 -8.95 -1.00
C THR A 277 13.11 -10.36 -1.50
N GLY A 278 12.25 -10.90 -2.37
CA GLY A 278 12.29 -12.31 -2.78
C GLY A 278 11.75 -13.26 -1.70
N MET A 279 11.06 -12.73 -0.69
CA MET A 279 10.46 -13.46 0.41
C MET A 279 8.98 -13.74 0.14
N ASN A 280 8.47 -14.88 0.60
CA ASN A 280 7.09 -15.31 0.40
C ASN A 280 6.19 -14.79 1.52
N LEU A 281 5.15 -14.03 1.19
CA LEU A 281 4.19 -13.53 2.16
C LEU A 281 3.37 -14.62 2.86
N ASP A 282 3.19 -15.78 2.24
CA ASP A 282 2.46 -16.91 2.82
C ASP A 282 3.11 -17.49 4.07
N ASP A 283 4.39 -17.22 4.31
CA ASP A 283 5.10 -17.61 5.51
C ASP A 283 4.81 -16.71 6.72
N PHE A 284 4.19 -15.54 6.48
CA PHE A 284 3.81 -14.58 7.52
C PHE A 284 2.44 -14.88 8.14
N GLY A 285 2.15 -14.18 9.22
CA GLY A 285 0.85 -14.23 9.87
C GLY A 285 -0.29 -13.78 8.96
N PRO A 286 -1.52 -14.29 9.19
CA PRO A 286 -2.65 -14.04 8.30
C PRO A 286 -2.99 -12.56 8.12
N GLY A 287 -2.93 -12.08 6.87
CA GLY A 287 -3.23 -10.71 6.52
C GLY A 287 -2.19 -9.69 7.00
N GLU A 288 -0.96 -10.13 7.20
CA GLU A 288 0.14 -9.26 7.59
C GLU A 288 0.57 -8.35 6.45
N TYR A 289 1.08 -7.20 6.84
CA TYR A 289 1.71 -6.21 5.97
C TYR A 289 3.13 -5.96 6.48
N PRO A 290 4.17 -6.63 5.96
CA PRO A 290 5.55 -6.46 6.42
C PRO A 290 6.01 -5.00 6.44
N PHE A 291 5.51 -4.18 5.51
CA PHE A 291 5.72 -2.71 5.47
C PHE A 291 5.15 -1.96 6.69
N LYS A 292 4.21 -2.54 7.42
CA LYS A 292 3.63 -1.94 8.63
C LYS A 292 4.13 -2.57 9.92
N THR A 293 4.79 -3.70 9.81
CA THR A 293 5.33 -4.48 10.93
C THR A 293 6.85 -4.49 10.87
N ILE A 294 7.45 -5.61 10.51
CA ILE A 294 8.89 -5.87 10.65
C ILE A 294 9.76 -4.91 9.84
N LEU A 295 9.40 -4.55 8.60
CA LEU A 295 10.23 -3.68 7.75
C LEU A 295 10.29 -2.22 8.19
N LYS A 296 9.46 -1.81 9.13
CA LYS A 296 9.62 -0.49 9.79
C LYS A 296 10.73 -0.47 10.82
N GLU A 297 11.10 -1.64 11.33
CA GLU A 297 11.97 -1.79 12.49
C GLU A 297 13.32 -2.41 12.15
N THR A 298 13.39 -3.17 11.04
CA THR A 298 14.62 -3.84 10.62
C THR A 298 14.91 -3.68 9.13
N THR A 299 16.18 -3.82 8.80
CA THR A 299 16.67 -3.94 7.42
C THR A 299 16.77 -5.42 7.06
N CYS A 300 16.67 -5.75 5.77
CA CYS A 300 16.87 -7.11 5.27
C CYS A 300 17.40 -7.07 3.84
N GLU A 301 17.75 -8.24 3.31
CA GLU A 301 18.10 -8.40 1.89
C GLU A 301 16.99 -7.85 0.99
N SER A 302 17.40 -7.12 -0.05
CA SER A 302 16.50 -6.62 -1.09
C SER A 302 17.25 -6.55 -2.42
N ILE A 303 16.49 -6.49 -3.52
CA ILE A 303 17.07 -6.27 -4.85
C ILE A 303 17.91 -4.98 -4.92
N ALA A 304 17.54 -3.93 -4.16
CA ALA A 304 18.30 -2.68 -4.11
C ALA A 304 19.69 -2.91 -3.49
N TYR A 305 19.79 -3.59 -2.35
CA TYR A 305 21.08 -3.94 -1.76
C TYR A 305 21.89 -4.86 -2.68
N ASN A 306 21.25 -5.87 -3.29
CA ASN A 306 21.92 -6.79 -4.20
C ASN A 306 22.52 -6.07 -5.40
N LEU A 307 21.82 -5.09 -5.97
CA LEU A 307 22.31 -4.30 -7.11
C LEU A 307 23.37 -3.28 -6.71
N LYS A 308 23.35 -2.75 -5.49
CA LYS A 308 24.43 -1.89 -4.95
C LYS A 308 25.78 -2.59 -4.92
N GLU A 309 25.82 -3.91 -4.70
CA GLU A 309 27.08 -4.69 -4.79
C GLU A 309 27.69 -4.62 -6.19
N TYR A 310 26.89 -4.41 -7.21
CA TYR A 310 27.34 -4.20 -8.59
C TYR A 310 27.56 -2.74 -8.95
N GLY A 311 27.33 -1.80 -8.01
CA GLY A 311 27.57 -0.37 -8.20
C GLY A 311 26.39 0.40 -8.80
N TYR A 312 25.17 -0.12 -8.72
CA TYR A 312 23.96 0.60 -9.12
C TYR A 312 23.61 1.70 -8.11
N ALA A 313 23.12 2.84 -8.61
CA ALA A 313 22.31 3.74 -7.81
C ALA A 313 20.86 3.21 -7.75
N THR A 314 20.15 3.50 -6.66
CA THR A 314 18.84 2.88 -6.39
C THR A 314 17.78 3.91 -6.11
N HIS A 315 16.71 3.91 -6.91
CA HIS A 315 15.66 4.92 -6.91
C HIS A 315 14.30 4.26 -6.73
N ALA A 316 13.48 4.80 -5.81
CA ALA A 316 12.06 4.48 -5.72
C ALA A 316 11.24 5.67 -6.21
N ILE A 317 10.15 5.41 -6.95
CA ILE A 317 9.26 6.43 -7.51
C ILE A 317 7.81 5.98 -7.25
N HIS A 318 6.97 6.91 -6.74
CA HIS A 318 5.54 6.66 -6.56
C HIS A 318 4.75 7.96 -6.64
N ASP A 319 3.78 8.04 -7.52
CA ASP A 319 2.93 9.22 -7.71
C ASP A 319 1.79 9.37 -6.68
N ASN A 320 2.01 8.81 -5.48
CA ASN A 320 1.19 9.01 -4.30
C ASN A 320 2.07 9.42 -3.11
N THR A 321 1.48 9.60 -1.91
CA THR A 321 2.17 10.14 -0.74
C THR A 321 3.23 9.18 -0.18
N ALA A 322 4.39 9.73 0.17
CA ALA A 322 5.52 8.95 0.69
C ALA A 322 5.21 8.21 2.00
N THR A 323 4.31 8.74 2.82
CA THR A 323 3.97 8.16 4.12
C THR A 323 2.93 7.04 4.04
N PHE A 324 2.25 6.92 2.89
CA PHE A 324 1.29 5.84 2.69
C PHE A 324 2.01 4.49 2.76
N TYR A 325 1.49 3.56 3.57
CA TYR A 325 2.15 2.30 3.93
C TYR A 325 3.55 2.44 4.58
N SER A 326 3.93 3.64 5.04
CA SER A 326 5.26 3.91 5.64
C SER A 326 6.44 3.73 4.67
N ARG A 327 6.20 3.88 3.35
CA ARG A 327 7.26 3.73 2.32
C ARG A 327 8.46 4.63 2.57
N ASN A 328 8.24 5.83 3.11
CA ASN A 328 9.33 6.75 3.50
C ASN A 328 10.33 6.16 4.51
N VAL A 329 9.94 5.18 5.32
CA VAL A 329 10.82 4.46 6.26
C VAL A 329 11.30 3.16 5.64
N VAL A 330 10.38 2.40 5.06
CA VAL A 330 10.67 1.05 4.54
C VAL A 330 11.66 1.08 3.38
N PHE A 331 11.56 2.05 2.46
CA PHE A 331 12.52 2.14 1.35
C PHE A 331 13.93 2.49 1.81
N SER A 332 14.08 3.27 2.89
CA SER A 332 15.37 3.45 3.57
C SER A 332 15.93 2.13 4.10
N ASN A 333 15.07 1.32 4.76
CA ASN A 333 15.44 0.01 5.31
C ASN A 333 15.72 -1.04 4.23
N LEU A 334 15.13 -0.89 3.04
CA LEU A 334 15.38 -1.75 1.88
C LEU A 334 16.52 -1.25 0.97
N GLY A 335 17.22 -0.18 1.36
CA GLY A 335 18.47 0.24 0.72
C GLY A 335 18.32 1.20 -0.46
N TYR A 336 17.17 1.85 -0.67
CA TYR A 336 17.04 2.87 -1.72
C TYR A 336 17.78 4.16 -1.35
N ASP A 337 18.43 4.79 -2.35
CA ASP A 337 19.16 6.04 -2.18
C ASP A 337 18.24 7.26 -2.28
N THR A 338 17.24 7.20 -3.19
CA THR A 338 16.25 8.26 -3.36
C THR A 338 14.83 7.71 -3.38
N PHE A 339 13.89 8.55 -2.94
CA PHE A 339 12.47 8.28 -3.10
C PHE A 339 11.73 9.53 -3.60
N SER A 340 11.27 9.47 -4.85
CA SER A 340 10.39 10.47 -5.44
C SER A 340 8.93 10.08 -5.20
N SER A 341 8.22 10.93 -4.49
CA SER A 341 6.80 10.80 -4.20
C SER A 341 6.03 12.01 -4.71
N ILE A 342 4.69 11.98 -4.65
CA ILE A 342 3.85 13.10 -5.09
C ILE A 342 4.28 14.42 -4.46
N GLU A 343 4.81 14.40 -3.24
CA GLU A 343 5.28 15.61 -2.55
C GLU A 343 6.50 16.23 -3.23
N THR A 344 7.28 15.45 -3.99
CA THR A 344 8.51 15.91 -4.67
C THR A 344 8.34 16.06 -6.18
N MET A 345 7.17 15.72 -6.71
CA MET A 345 6.81 15.89 -8.13
C MET A 345 5.83 17.06 -8.31
N ASN A 346 5.84 17.69 -9.48
CA ASN A 346 4.87 18.71 -9.85
C ASN A 346 3.72 18.11 -10.66
N ILE A 347 2.87 17.31 -10.00
CA ILE A 347 1.70 16.68 -10.59
C ILE A 347 0.51 17.65 -10.50
N ASP A 348 -0.15 17.92 -11.61
CA ASP A 348 -1.30 18.82 -11.74
C ASP A 348 -2.50 18.19 -12.46
N ASP A 349 -2.39 16.94 -12.92
CA ASP A 349 -3.48 16.20 -13.56
C ASP A 349 -3.83 14.94 -12.76
N PHE A 350 -5.13 14.82 -12.46
CA PHE A 350 -5.67 13.77 -11.60
C PHE A 350 -6.88 13.12 -12.25
N THR A 351 -7.11 11.86 -11.93
CA THR A 351 -8.35 11.17 -12.27
C THR A 351 -9.55 11.84 -11.60
N PRO A 352 -10.79 11.64 -12.07
CA PRO A 352 -11.99 12.16 -11.39
C PRO A 352 -12.11 11.71 -9.92
N MET A 353 -11.49 10.59 -9.55
CA MET A 353 -11.43 10.10 -8.16
C MET A 353 -10.23 10.67 -7.37
N GLY A 354 -9.44 11.56 -7.99
CA GLY A 354 -8.34 12.28 -7.34
C GLY A 354 -7.05 11.47 -7.19
N TRP A 355 -6.83 10.44 -8.00
CA TRP A 355 -5.54 9.78 -8.14
C TRP A 355 -4.69 10.49 -9.19
N ALA A 356 -3.39 10.58 -8.98
CA ALA A 356 -2.47 11.12 -9.98
C ALA A 356 -2.52 10.30 -11.27
N LYS A 357 -2.28 10.93 -12.42
CA LYS A 357 -2.18 10.22 -13.68
C LYS A 357 -0.75 9.73 -13.92
N ASP A 358 -0.61 8.46 -14.27
CA ASP A 358 0.68 7.75 -14.34
C ASP A 358 1.62 8.29 -15.42
N TYR A 359 1.14 9.04 -16.42
CA TYR A 359 2.01 9.55 -17.48
C TYR A 359 3.16 10.47 -16.97
N PHE A 360 2.99 11.10 -15.80
CA PHE A 360 4.06 11.87 -15.13
C PHE A 360 5.26 11.01 -14.76
N LEU A 361 5.04 9.71 -14.50
CA LEU A 361 6.10 8.78 -14.16
C LEU A 361 7.15 8.62 -15.25
N THR A 362 6.78 8.84 -16.53
CA THR A 362 7.76 8.78 -17.64
C THR A 362 8.89 9.79 -17.44
N ASP A 363 8.55 11.04 -17.15
CA ASP A 363 9.54 12.12 -17.01
C ASP A 363 10.37 11.91 -15.73
N GLU A 364 9.76 11.40 -14.65
CA GLU A 364 10.46 11.12 -13.40
C GLU A 364 11.43 9.93 -13.53
N ILE A 365 11.05 8.86 -14.25
CA ILE A 365 11.95 7.74 -14.58
C ILE A 365 13.15 8.22 -15.41
N VAL A 366 12.91 9.05 -16.43
CA VAL A 366 13.98 9.64 -17.23
C VAL A 366 14.90 10.53 -16.38
N ALA A 367 14.32 11.34 -15.51
CA ALA A 367 15.09 12.19 -14.60
C ALA A 367 15.95 11.35 -13.62
N ALA A 368 15.45 10.20 -13.17
CA ALA A 368 16.22 9.26 -12.34
C ALA A 368 17.42 8.71 -13.12
N LEU A 369 17.22 8.22 -14.35
CA LEU A 369 18.28 7.74 -15.23
C LEU A 369 19.32 8.83 -15.57
N ASP A 370 18.92 10.11 -15.61
CA ASP A 370 19.81 11.24 -15.91
C ASP A 370 20.49 11.79 -14.64
N SER A 371 20.11 11.33 -13.44
CA SER A 371 20.61 11.84 -12.17
C SER A 371 21.97 11.27 -11.76
N THR A 372 22.40 10.17 -12.37
CA THR A 372 23.67 9.47 -12.08
C THR A 372 24.49 9.25 -13.34
N GLU A 373 25.81 8.99 -13.17
CA GLU A 373 26.71 8.63 -14.30
C GLU A 373 26.81 7.10 -14.50
N GLY A 374 26.23 6.32 -13.58
CA GLY A 374 26.34 4.85 -13.57
C GLY A 374 25.09 4.16 -14.09
N GLN A 375 24.93 2.90 -13.71
CA GLN A 375 23.70 2.16 -13.94
C GLN A 375 22.73 2.39 -12.80
N ASP A 376 21.45 2.46 -13.13
CA ASP A 376 20.37 2.72 -12.21
C ASP A 376 19.46 1.51 -12.07
N TYR A 377 19.05 1.28 -10.84
CA TYR A 377 17.90 0.48 -10.49
C TYR A 377 16.75 1.38 -10.06
N ILE A 378 15.65 1.31 -10.77
CA ILE A 378 14.47 2.15 -10.50
C ILE A 378 13.28 1.23 -10.21
N TYR A 379 12.65 1.41 -9.06
CA TYR A 379 11.38 0.77 -8.72
C TYR A 379 10.27 1.80 -8.73
N THR A 380 9.39 1.69 -9.71
CA THR A 380 8.30 2.64 -9.92
C THR A 380 6.95 1.98 -9.61
N ILE A 381 6.11 2.68 -8.87
CA ILE A 381 4.77 2.25 -8.47
C ILE A 381 3.78 3.28 -9.01
N SER A 382 2.82 2.85 -9.81
CA SER A 382 1.74 3.69 -10.33
C SER A 382 0.58 3.78 -9.35
N VAL A 383 -0.40 4.68 -9.59
CA VAL A 383 -1.59 4.81 -8.73
C VAL A 383 -2.89 5.01 -9.50
N GLN A 384 -2.83 5.31 -10.80
CA GLN A 384 -3.99 5.70 -11.60
C GLN A 384 -5.10 4.63 -11.61
N GLY A 385 -4.73 3.34 -11.61
CA GLY A 385 -5.66 2.22 -11.60
C GLY A 385 -6.42 2.00 -10.29
N HIS A 386 -6.05 2.71 -9.22
CA HIS A 386 -6.57 2.49 -7.86
C HIS A 386 -8.08 2.75 -7.74
N GLY A 387 -8.79 1.88 -7.00
CA GLY A 387 -10.18 2.09 -6.57
C GLY A 387 -10.33 3.34 -5.65
N SER A 388 -11.54 3.80 -5.29
CA SER A 388 -12.82 3.21 -5.62
C SER A 388 -13.23 3.58 -7.06
N TYR A 389 -14.06 2.72 -7.65
CA TYR A 389 -14.62 2.95 -8.98
C TYR A 389 -16.05 3.47 -8.82
N PRO A 390 -16.42 4.61 -9.47
CA PRO A 390 -17.73 5.23 -9.27
C PRO A 390 -18.85 4.35 -9.85
N THR A 391 -19.92 4.19 -9.07
CA THR A 391 -21.15 3.50 -9.48
C THR A 391 -22.09 4.39 -10.28
N GLU A 392 -21.88 5.71 -10.21
CA GLU A 392 -22.64 6.74 -10.91
C GLU A 392 -21.67 7.74 -11.54
N GLY A 393 -22.06 8.36 -12.61
CA GLY A 393 -21.28 9.40 -13.31
C GLY A 393 -21.59 9.38 -14.79
N ASP A 394 -21.51 10.57 -15.40
CA ASP A 394 -21.67 10.78 -16.84
C ASP A 394 -20.32 11.26 -17.38
N TYR A 395 -19.43 10.29 -17.62
CA TYR A 395 -18.11 10.54 -18.18
C TYR A 395 -18.11 10.16 -19.67
N ASP A 396 -17.33 10.85 -20.45
CA ASP A 396 -17.10 10.53 -21.87
C ASP A 396 -16.08 9.39 -21.98
N TYR A 397 -16.57 8.17 -21.85
CA TYR A 397 -15.73 6.97 -21.85
C TYR A 397 -15.21 6.66 -23.28
N PRO A 398 -13.89 6.54 -23.46
CA PRO A 398 -13.34 6.22 -24.80
C PRO A 398 -13.69 4.80 -25.25
N ILE A 399 -13.84 3.86 -24.31
CA ILE A 399 -14.17 2.47 -24.56
C ILE A 399 -15.43 2.11 -23.78
N THR A 400 -16.42 1.51 -24.43
CA THR A 400 -17.64 1.08 -23.77
C THR A 400 -17.57 -0.39 -23.37
N VAL A 401 -18.16 -0.71 -22.20
CA VAL A 401 -18.25 -2.06 -21.63
C VAL A 401 -19.70 -2.56 -21.76
N SER A 402 -19.89 -3.83 -22.13
CA SER A 402 -21.19 -4.50 -22.19
C SER A 402 -21.09 -5.94 -21.70
N GLY A 403 -22.24 -6.56 -21.40
CA GLY A 403 -22.32 -7.93 -20.88
C GLY A 403 -22.73 -8.02 -19.41
N LEU A 404 -22.86 -6.90 -18.71
CA LEU A 404 -23.29 -6.86 -17.31
C LEU A 404 -24.75 -6.41 -17.19
N ASP A 405 -25.51 -7.07 -16.32
CA ASP A 405 -26.94 -6.75 -16.08
C ASP A 405 -27.13 -5.57 -15.10
N ASP A 406 -26.12 -5.27 -14.26
CA ASP A 406 -26.14 -4.20 -13.26
C ASP A 406 -25.49 -2.94 -13.80
N GLN A 407 -26.22 -1.83 -13.89
CA GLN A 407 -25.75 -0.55 -14.39
C GLN A 407 -24.66 0.04 -13.50
N ALA A 408 -24.76 -0.09 -12.18
CA ALA A 408 -23.75 0.41 -11.26
C ALA A 408 -22.41 -0.35 -11.46
N LYS A 409 -22.48 -1.67 -11.62
CA LYS A 409 -21.32 -2.49 -11.93
C LYS A 409 -20.75 -2.15 -13.33
N THR A 410 -21.60 -1.92 -14.33
CA THR A 410 -21.18 -1.46 -15.65
C THR A 410 -20.40 -0.14 -15.56
N ASN A 411 -20.90 0.82 -14.80
CA ASN A 411 -20.22 2.12 -14.62
C ASN A 411 -18.83 1.96 -13.97
N GLN A 412 -18.71 1.08 -12.96
CA GLN A 412 -17.43 0.78 -12.32
C GLN A 412 -16.42 0.19 -13.31
N TYR A 413 -16.85 -0.78 -14.12
CA TYR A 413 -15.99 -1.38 -15.16
C TYR A 413 -15.63 -0.39 -16.27
N GLN A 414 -16.56 0.46 -16.72
CA GLN A 414 -16.26 1.49 -17.71
C GLN A 414 -15.22 2.50 -17.21
N TYR A 415 -15.36 2.93 -15.94
CA TYR A 415 -14.37 3.80 -15.34
C TYR A 415 -13.00 3.12 -15.24
N TYR A 416 -12.95 1.89 -14.74
CA TYR A 416 -11.71 1.13 -14.63
C TYR A 416 -11.05 0.91 -16.00
N VAL A 417 -11.81 0.49 -17.01
CA VAL A 417 -11.34 0.31 -18.40
C VAL A 417 -10.74 1.60 -18.96
N TRP A 418 -11.36 2.74 -18.68
CA TRP A 418 -10.78 4.02 -19.06
C TRP A 418 -9.41 4.25 -18.43
N GLN A 419 -9.27 3.99 -17.11
CA GLN A 419 -7.99 4.21 -16.43
C GLN A 419 -6.90 3.28 -16.98
N ILE A 420 -7.15 1.98 -17.13
CA ILE A 420 -6.12 1.06 -17.66
C ILE A 420 -5.77 1.34 -19.14
N ASN A 421 -6.71 1.87 -19.93
CA ASN A 421 -6.41 2.31 -21.28
C ASN A 421 -5.47 3.53 -21.30
N GLU A 422 -5.60 4.44 -20.35
CA GLU A 422 -4.64 5.53 -20.19
C GLU A 422 -3.28 5.01 -19.70
N MET A 423 -3.27 4.02 -18.80
CA MET A 423 -2.04 3.35 -18.36
C MET A 423 -1.35 2.61 -19.52
N ASP A 424 -2.09 1.97 -20.41
CA ASP A 424 -1.54 1.34 -21.61
C ASP A 424 -0.83 2.37 -22.53
N LYS A 425 -1.42 3.56 -22.68
CA LYS A 425 -0.80 4.68 -23.42
C LYS A 425 0.45 5.22 -22.69
N PHE A 426 0.43 5.25 -21.37
CA PHE A 426 1.61 5.59 -20.57
C PHE A 426 2.73 4.57 -20.80
N ILE A 427 2.45 3.27 -20.75
CA ILE A 427 3.41 2.20 -21.05
C ILE A 427 4.00 2.40 -22.46
N GLN A 428 3.16 2.66 -23.47
CA GLN A 428 3.63 2.94 -24.84
C GLN A 428 4.60 4.12 -24.85
N LYS A 429 4.24 5.22 -24.21
CA LYS A 429 5.08 6.43 -24.16
C LYS A 429 6.41 6.18 -23.46
N LEU A 430 6.39 5.44 -22.36
CA LEU A 430 7.60 5.07 -21.61
C LEU A 430 8.53 4.21 -22.48
N VAL A 431 8.03 3.14 -23.09
CA VAL A 431 8.81 2.24 -23.96
C VAL A 431 9.37 3.01 -25.16
N GLU A 432 8.57 3.87 -25.82
CA GLU A 432 9.03 4.71 -26.91
C GLU A 432 10.15 5.68 -26.48
N THR A 433 10.09 6.17 -25.25
CA THR A 433 11.10 7.08 -24.68
C THR A 433 12.39 6.34 -24.37
N LEU A 434 12.30 5.19 -23.69
CA LEU A 434 13.45 4.34 -23.35
C LEU A 434 14.12 3.76 -24.60
N SER A 435 13.36 3.46 -25.65
CA SER A 435 13.89 2.96 -26.93
C SER A 435 14.83 3.95 -27.66
N LYS A 436 14.74 5.24 -27.33
CA LYS A 436 15.56 6.30 -27.94
C LYS A 436 16.86 6.57 -27.18
N ARG A 437 17.04 5.93 -26.00
CA ARG A 437 18.25 6.06 -25.20
C ARG A 437 19.32 5.10 -25.70
N ASP A 438 20.56 5.55 -25.70
CA ASP A 438 21.73 4.73 -26.12
C ASP A 438 22.13 3.71 -25.04
N GLU A 439 21.61 3.83 -23.82
CA GLU A 439 21.91 2.96 -22.69
C GLU A 439 21.12 1.66 -22.74
N ASP A 440 21.78 0.55 -22.49
CA ASP A 440 21.11 -0.74 -22.32
C ASP A 440 20.14 -0.70 -21.14
N THR A 441 18.86 -0.98 -21.38
CA THR A 441 17.80 -0.88 -20.40
C THR A 441 16.88 -2.10 -20.44
N ILE A 442 16.54 -2.63 -19.27
CA ILE A 442 15.49 -3.61 -19.05
C ILE A 442 14.34 -2.89 -18.31
N LEU A 443 13.12 -3.07 -18.78
CA LEU A 443 11.89 -2.63 -18.14
C LEU A 443 11.01 -3.85 -17.85
N VAL A 444 10.78 -4.11 -16.58
CA VAL A 444 9.90 -5.18 -16.08
C VAL A 444 8.60 -4.55 -15.65
N MET A 445 7.52 -4.84 -16.34
CA MET A 445 6.18 -4.30 -16.07
C MET A 445 5.26 -5.41 -15.58
N TYR A 446 4.48 -5.16 -14.54
CA TYR A 446 3.54 -6.16 -14.00
C TYR A 446 2.44 -5.49 -13.20
N GLY A 447 1.26 -6.15 -13.14
CA GLY A 447 0.19 -5.73 -12.25
C GLY A 447 0.42 -6.23 -10.83
N ASP A 448 0.07 -5.42 -9.84
CA ASP A 448 0.24 -5.78 -8.43
C ASP A 448 -0.88 -6.67 -7.89
N HIS A 449 -2.07 -6.53 -8.38
CA HIS A 449 -3.26 -7.34 -8.07
C HIS A 449 -4.43 -6.99 -9.00
N LEU A 450 -5.46 -7.82 -9.02
CA LEU A 450 -6.72 -7.51 -9.70
C LEU A 450 -7.45 -6.36 -8.98
N PRO A 451 -8.26 -5.56 -9.71
CA PRO A 451 -9.04 -4.46 -9.14
C PRO A 451 -10.13 -4.94 -8.18
N SER A 452 -10.53 -4.06 -7.24
CA SER A 452 -11.61 -4.31 -6.28
C SER A 452 -13.01 -4.25 -6.91
N LEU A 453 -13.20 -4.94 -8.05
CA LEU A 453 -14.48 -5.01 -8.79
C LEU A 453 -15.31 -6.25 -8.45
N GLY A 454 -14.84 -7.08 -7.49
CA GLY A 454 -15.51 -8.32 -7.09
C GLY A 454 -15.48 -9.38 -8.19
N ILE A 455 -14.39 -9.41 -8.95
CA ILE A 455 -14.13 -10.45 -9.97
C ILE A 455 -14.02 -11.81 -9.28
N THR A 456 -14.61 -12.81 -9.89
CA THR A 456 -14.57 -14.20 -9.41
C THR A 456 -13.79 -15.09 -10.37
N GLU A 457 -13.25 -16.19 -9.89
CA GLU A 457 -12.52 -17.18 -10.69
C GLU A 457 -13.28 -17.62 -11.95
N SER A 458 -14.59 -17.79 -11.84
CA SER A 458 -15.44 -18.21 -12.97
C SER A 458 -15.62 -17.14 -14.06
N GLU A 459 -15.26 -15.90 -13.78
CA GLU A 459 -15.30 -14.77 -14.72
C GLU A 459 -13.98 -14.57 -15.48
N LEU A 460 -12.95 -15.36 -15.15
CA LEU A 460 -11.61 -15.28 -15.75
C LEU A 460 -11.31 -16.50 -16.65
N VAL A 461 -10.56 -16.27 -17.73
CA VAL A 461 -10.10 -17.34 -18.64
C VAL A 461 -9.15 -18.31 -17.94
N ASN A 462 -8.22 -17.78 -17.13
CA ASN A 462 -7.25 -18.57 -16.34
C ASN A 462 -7.87 -19.19 -15.09
N GLY A 463 -9.04 -18.70 -14.62
CA GLY A 463 -9.73 -19.21 -13.44
C GLY A 463 -9.04 -18.87 -12.11
N ASP A 464 -8.13 -17.89 -12.08
CA ASP A 464 -7.39 -17.50 -10.88
C ASP A 464 -7.40 -15.99 -10.69
N VAL A 465 -7.87 -15.53 -9.53
CA VAL A 465 -7.95 -14.10 -9.17
C VAL A 465 -6.64 -13.57 -8.57
N TYR A 466 -5.68 -14.44 -8.24
CA TYR A 466 -4.36 -14.09 -7.73
C TYR A 466 -3.31 -13.99 -8.83
N GLN A 467 -3.70 -14.10 -10.10
CA GLN A 467 -2.79 -14.00 -11.24
C GLN A 467 -2.98 -12.68 -11.99
N THR A 468 -1.91 -11.92 -12.10
CA THR A 468 -1.76 -10.81 -13.04
C THR A 468 -0.84 -11.24 -14.19
N GLN A 469 -0.39 -10.31 -15.01
CA GLN A 469 0.58 -10.60 -16.08
C GLN A 469 1.83 -9.74 -15.87
N TYR A 470 2.98 -10.26 -16.31
CA TYR A 470 4.21 -9.49 -16.42
C TYR A 470 4.84 -9.58 -17.80
N VAL A 471 5.65 -8.59 -18.16
CA VAL A 471 6.44 -8.56 -19.40
C VAL A 471 7.82 -7.97 -19.13
N ILE A 472 8.86 -8.55 -19.76
CA ILE A 472 10.25 -8.09 -19.65
C ILE A 472 10.67 -7.47 -20.99
N TRP A 473 10.49 -6.16 -21.12
CA TRP A 473 10.98 -5.42 -22.28
C TRP A 473 12.45 -5.06 -22.13
N SER A 474 13.18 -5.00 -23.26
CA SER A 474 14.53 -4.46 -23.29
C SER A 474 14.86 -3.91 -24.68
N ASN A 475 15.72 -2.88 -24.72
CA ASN A 475 16.23 -2.33 -25.97
C ASN A 475 17.43 -3.08 -26.54
N PHE A 476 17.80 -4.21 -25.94
CA PHE A 476 18.84 -5.12 -26.41
C PHE A 476 18.38 -6.58 -26.30
N LYS A 477 19.11 -7.50 -26.93
CA LYS A 477 18.75 -8.92 -26.91
C LYS A 477 19.06 -9.56 -25.54
N THR A 478 18.04 -10.13 -24.91
CA THR A 478 18.11 -10.91 -23.67
C THR A 478 17.92 -12.40 -23.93
N LYS A 479 17.96 -13.21 -22.86
CA LYS A 479 17.76 -14.66 -22.90
C LYS A 479 16.61 -15.10 -22.00
N TYR A 480 15.80 -14.16 -21.52
CA TYR A 480 14.61 -14.52 -20.76
C TYR A 480 13.65 -15.33 -21.64
N GLU A 481 12.91 -16.22 -21.02
CA GLU A 481 11.90 -17.07 -21.65
C GLU A 481 10.56 -16.84 -20.96
N ASP A 482 9.48 -17.17 -21.66
CA ASP A 482 8.13 -17.14 -21.09
C ASP A 482 8.04 -18.15 -19.96
N GLU A 483 7.47 -17.73 -18.83
CA GLU A 483 7.36 -18.55 -17.62
C GLU A 483 6.34 -17.94 -16.68
N ASP A 484 5.44 -18.76 -16.14
CA ASP A 484 4.56 -18.35 -15.03
C ASP A 484 5.35 -18.48 -13.73
N ILE A 485 5.32 -17.44 -12.90
CA ILE A 485 6.14 -17.34 -11.68
C ILE A 485 5.40 -16.66 -10.53
N GLU A 486 5.84 -16.94 -9.32
CA GLU A 486 5.46 -16.21 -8.12
C GLU A 486 6.11 -14.81 -8.07
N ALA A 487 5.44 -13.83 -7.46
CA ALA A 487 5.94 -12.46 -7.36
C ALA A 487 7.30 -12.41 -6.63
N TYR A 488 7.51 -13.22 -5.59
CA TYR A 488 8.80 -13.30 -4.88
C TYR A 488 9.94 -13.92 -5.71
N GLN A 489 9.64 -14.56 -6.85
CA GLN A 489 10.67 -15.10 -7.77
C GLN A 489 11.10 -14.09 -8.85
N LEU A 490 10.32 -13.01 -9.06
CA LEU A 490 10.52 -12.10 -10.19
C LEU A 490 11.91 -11.44 -10.18
N GLN A 491 12.37 -10.92 -9.01
CA GLN A 491 13.72 -10.35 -8.93
C GLN A 491 14.81 -11.35 -9.29
N SER A 492 14.71 -12.58 -8.80
CA SER A 492 15.69 -13.64 -9.03
C SER A 492 15.73 -14.07 -10.50
N LYS A 493 14.59 -14.08 -11.20
CA LYS A 493 14.52 -14.29 -12.65
C LYS A 493 15.30 -13.22 -13.41
N ILE A 494 15.10 -11.94 -13.05
CA ILE A 494 15.78 -10.81 -13.72
C ILE A 494 17.29 -10.85 -13.43
N LEU A 495 17.69 -10.97 -12.17
CA LEU A 495 19.10 -10.99 -11.79
C LEU A 495 19.81 -12.24 -12.32
N GLY A 496 19.17 -13.40 -12.32
CA GLY A 496 19.70 -14.64 -12.89
C GLY A 496 19.98 -14.55 -14.39
N GLY A 497 19.07 -13.91 -15.16
CA GLY A 497 19.28 -13.66 -16.59
C GLY A 497 20.48 -12.78 -16.92
N LEU A 498 20.92 -11.95 -15.94
CA LEU A 498 22.11 -11.10 -16.01
C LEU A 498 23.36 -11.75 -15.37
N ASN A 499 23.26 -12.95 -14.83
CA ASN A 499 24.25 -13.64 -14.01
C ASN A 499 24.66 -12.83 -12.75
N MET A 500 23.72 -12.12 -12.15
CA MET A 500 23.88 -11.39 -10.90
C MET A 500 23.42 -12.26 -9.74
N THR A 501 24.36 -12.73 -8.92
CA THR A 501 24.13 -13.71 -7.85
C THR A 501 24.25 -13.11 -6.44
N ALA A 502 24.43 -11.80 -6.33
CA ALA A 502 24.44 -11.11 -5.04
C ALA A 502 23.11 -11.33 -4.29
N GLY A 503 23.21 -11.41 -2.97
CA GLY A 503 22.10 -11.74 -2.10
C GLY A 503 21.91 -13.24 -1.89
N THR A 504 21.66 -13.63 -0.65
CA THR A 504 21.52 -15.06 -0.27
C THR A 504 20.18 -15.62 -0.75
N ILE A 505 19.08 -14.90 -0.49
CA ILE A 505 17.73 -15.29 -0.91
C ILE A 505 17.65 -15.31 -2.44
N ASN A 506 18.16 -14.26 -3.10
CA ASN A 506 18.23 -14.21 -4.55
C ASN A 506 18.99 -15.42 -5.13
N ASN A 507 20.18 -15.72 -4.59
CA ASN A 507 21.01 -16.85 -5.07
C ASN A 507 20.32 -18.20 -4.82
N TYR A 508 19.72 -18.39 -3.64
CA TYR A 508 18.98 -19.57 -3.28
C TYR A 508 17.82 -19.82 -4.26
N THR A 509 17.00 -18.81 -4.52
CA THR A 509 15.87 -18.92 -5.46
C THR A 509 16.34 -19.24 -6.88
N GLN A 510 17.42 -18.61 -7.37
CA GLN A 510 17.98 -18.92 -8.71
C GLN A 510 18.37 -20.39 -8.87
N LYS A 511 18.83 -21.04 -7.80
CA LYS A 511 19.32 -22.42 -7.85
C LYS A 511 18.27 -23.46 -7.50
N HIS A 512 17.41 -23.15 -6.54
CA HIS A 512 16.57 -24.14 -5.86
C HIS A 512 15.09 -24.01 -6.13
N LYS A 513 14.62 -23.00 -6.89
CA LYS A 513 13.18 -22.78 -7.12
C LYS A 513 12.37 -23.97 -7.65
N ASN A 514 13.06 -24.98 -8.23
CA ASN A 514 12.45 -26.20 -8.76
C ASN A 514 12.66 -27.43 -7.86
N ASP A 515 13.27 -27.29 -6.68
CA ASP A 515 13.51 -28.37 -5.75
C ASP A 515 12.29 -28.61 -4.87
N ASP A 516 12.04 -29.86 -4.51
CA ASP A 516 10.85 -30.24 -3.71
C ASP A 516 10.81 -29.60 -2.30
N ASP A 517 11.97 -29.21 -1.76
CA ASP A 517 12.17 -28.59 -0.43
C ASP A 517 12.45 -27.08 -0.52
N TYR A 518 12.24 -26.45 -1.68
CA TYR A 518 12.50 -25.03 -1.90
C TYR A 518 11.77 -24.14 -0.90
N ALA A 519 10.47 -24.37 -0.71
CA ALA A 519 9.66 -23.53 0.19
C ALA A 519 10.13 -23.62 1.65
N ASP A 520 10.46 -24.84 2.14
CA ASP A 520 10.98 -25.03 3.50
C ASP A 520 12.34 -24.33 3.69
N GLY A 521 13.20 -24.38 2.67
CA GLY A 521 14.47 -23.68 2.70
C GLY A 521 14.32 -22.17 2.66
N LEU A 522 13.42 -21.64 1.82
CA LEU A 522 13.12 -20.21 1.75
C LEU A 522 12.61 -19.69 3.09
N GLN A 523 11.65 -20.39 3.73
CA GLN A 523 11.13 -20.02 5.05
C GLN A 523 12.23 -19.97 6.13
N ASN A 524 13.21 -20.88 6.09
CA ASN A 524 14.37 -20.85 6.99
C ASN A 524 15.23 -19.59 6.78
N LEU A 525 15.45 -19.18 5.52
CA LEU A 525 16.23 -17.99 5.18
C LEU A 525 15.49 -16.70 5.57
N GLU A 526 14.19 -16.64 5.32
CA GLU A 526 13.31 -15.53 5.72
C GLU A 526 13.27 -15.34 7.24
N TYR A 527 13.04 -16.44 7.96
CA TYR A 527 13.06 -16.41 9.42
C TYR A 527 14.38 -15.90 9.95
N ASP A 528 15.51 -16.42 9.45
CA ASP A 528 16.85 -16.01 9.89
C ASP A 528 17.14 -14.54 9.57
N SER A 529 16.72 -14.07 8.39
CA SER A 529 16.92 -12.69 7.96
C SER A 529 16.13 -11.67 8.77
N LEU A 530 14.89 -12.00 9.18
CA LEU A 530 13.96 -11.04 9.78
C LEU A 530 13.79 -11.19 11.30
N TYR A 531 13.84 -12.42 11.81
CA TYR A 531 13.48 -12.76 13.20
C TYR A 531 14.50 -13.63 13.93
N GLY A 532 15.42 -14.25 13.17
CA GLY A 532 16.39 -15.21 13.68
C GLY A 532 17.66 -14.58 14.25
N ASP A 533 18.71 -15.41 14.31
CA ASP A 533 20.00 -15.04 14.87
C ASP A 533 20.99 -14.50 13.80
N HIS A 534 20.49 -14.19 12.58
CA HIS A 534 21.28 -13.74 11.42
C HIS A 534 22.46 -14.68 11.08
N LEU A 535 22.24 -15.99 11.21
CA LEU A 535 23.23 -17.03 10.95
C LEU A 535 23.74 -17.00 9.50
N LEU A 536 22.87 -16.56 8.56
CA LEU A 536 23.19 -16.24 7.17
C LEU A 536 24.43 -15.35 7.04
N TYR A 537 24.58 -14.40 7.96
CA TYR A 537 25.56 -13.32 7.92
C TYR A 537 26.60 -13.44 9.04
N GLY A 538 26.65 -14.59 9.73
CA GLY A 538 27.60 -14.82 10.82
C GLY A 538 27.20 -14.18 12.15
N GLY A 539 25.93 -13.82 12.34
CA GLY A 539 25.35 -13.34 13.60
C GLY A 539 25.06 -11.84 13.63
N ASP A 540 25.42 -11.08 12.61
CA ASP A 540 25.16 -9.64 12.52
C ASP A 540 24.46 -9.31 11.20
N ASN A 541 23.39 -8.48 11.24
CA ASN A 541 22.72 -8.01 10.03
C ASN A 541 23.65 -7.04 9.25
N PRO A 542 24.06 -7.36 8.01
CA PRO A 542 24.98 -6.52 7.24
C PRO A 542 24.31 -5.31 6.60
N TYR A 543 22.97 -5.27 6.53
CA TYR A 543 22.22 -4.22 5.87
C TYR A 543 22.01 -3.04 6.81
N VAL A 544 22.25 -1.83 6.31
CA VAL A 544 22.12 -0.58 7.07
C VAL A 544 21.19 0.35 6.32
N ALA A 545 20.17 0.86 7.01
CA ALA A 545 19.23 1.83 6.45
C ALA A 545 19.95 3.02 5.82
N THR A 546 19.51 3.43 4.64
CA THR A 546 20.09 4.58 3.93
C THR A 546 19.62 5.90 4.52
N ASP A 547 20.41 6.97 4.40
CA ASP A 547 19.90 8.35 4.57
C ASP A 547 19.15 8.75 3.28
N ILE A 548 17.97 8.16 3.10
CA ILE A 548 17.19 8.29 1.88
C ILE A 548 16.92 9.75 1.54
N GLN A 549 17.19 10.14 0.30
CA GLN A 549 16.87 11.47 -0.21
C GLN A 549 15.46 11.49 -0.77
N PHE A 550 14.61 12.39 -0.28
CA PHE A 550 13.28 12.60 -0.87
C PHE A 550 13.39 13.51 -2.09
N GLY A 551 12.90 12.98 -3.24
CA GLY A 551 13.10 13.53 -4.58
C GLY A 551 14.49 13.20 -5.15
N LEU A 552 14.62 13.21 -6.47
CA LEU A 552 15.88 12.96 -7.17
C LEU A 552 16.91 14.06 -6.91
N THR A 553 16.44 15.26 -6.68
CA THR A 553 17.25 16.43 -6.40
C THR A 553 16.78 17.12 -5.11
N LYS A 554 17.72 17.69 -4.36
CA LYS A 554 17.40 18.34 -3.07
C LYS A 554 16.61 19.62 -3.28
N VAL A 555 15.58 19.81 -2.47
CA VAL A 555 14.93 21.11 -2.29
C VAL A 555 15.91 22.04 -1.59
N SER A 556 16.09 23.25 -2.10
CA SER A 556 17.00 24.22 -1.52
C SER A 556 16.45 25.65 -1.63
N VAL A 557 16.77 26.47 -0.63
CA VAL A 557 16.50 27.91 -0.64
C VAL A 557 17.79 28.64 -1.01
N SER A 558 17.73 29.61 -1.90
CA SER A 558 18.88 30.39 -2.34
C SER A 558 18.86 31.85 -1.85
N SER A 559 17.67 32.48 -1.80
CA SER A 559 17.52 33.85 -1.35
C SER A 559 16.08 34.16 -0.92
N ILE A 560 15.96 35.23 -0.13
CA ILE A 560 14.71 35.77 0.40
C ILE A 560 14.61 37.24 -0.05
N SER A 561 13.49 37.61 -0.70
CA SER A 561 13.31 38.95 -1.27
C SER A 561 11.96 39.54 -0.85
N PRO A 562 11.93 40.44 0.13
CA PRO A 562 10.71 41.18 0.48
C PRO A 562 10.40 42.24 -0.58
N MET A 563 9.14 42.49 -0.87
CA MET A 563 8.69 43.60 -1.69
C MET A 563 8.74 44.93 -0.86
N ASN A 564 9.28 45.99 -1.48
CA ASN A 564 9.37 47.31 -0.85
C ASN A 564 8.13 48.19 -1.07
N ASP A 565 6.95 47.59 -1.23
CA ASP A 565 5.68 48.28 -1.51
C ASP A 565 4.73 48.36 -0.30
N GLY A 566 5.17 47.85 0.85
CA GLY A 566 4.39 47.82 2.07
C GLY A 566 3.31 46.73 2.10
N SER A 567 3.27 45.84 1.12
CA SER A 567 2.29 44.71 1.07
C SER A 567 2.59 43.60 2.08
N GLY A 568 3.84 43.53 2.59
CA GLY A 568 4.33 42.41 3.39
C GLY A 568 4.59 41.15 2.56
N THR A 569 4.58 41.23 1.22
CA THR A 569 4.88 40.12 0.32
C THR A 569 6.38 39.80 0.37
N VAL A 570 6.72 38.51 0.55
CA VAL A 570 8.10 38.03 0.51
C VAL A 570 8.18 36.87 -0.48
N TYR A 571 9.14 36.95 -1.41
CA TYR A 571 9.46 35.85 -2.33
C TYR A 571 10.65 35.06 -1.75
N ILE A 572 10.52 33.75 -1.81
CA ILE A 572 11.57 32.80 -1.46
C ILE A 572 12.01 32.12 -2.75
N TYR A 573 13.25 32.36 -3.15
CA TYR A 573 13.84 31.73 -4.34
C TYR A 573 14.66 30.51 -3.95
N GLY A 574 14.62 29.49 -4.80
CA GLY A 574 15.31 28.24 -4.54
C GLY A 574 15.28 27.29 -5.73
N LYS A 575 15.23 26.02 -5.45
CA LYS A 575 15.13 24.95 -6.46
C LYS A 575 14.28 23.80 -5.94
N ASN A 576 13.61 23.14 -6.90
CA ASN A 576 12.83 21.92 -6.69
C ASN A 576 11.66 22.11 -5.71
N PHE A 577 11.08 23.30 -5.70
CA PHE A 577 9.84 23.53 -4.98
C PHE A 577 8.66 22.84 -5.66
N THR A 578 7.70 22.42 -4.86
CA THR A 578 6.43 21.84 -5.30
C THR A 578 5.26 22.47 -4.54
N ASN A 579 4.04 22.11 -4.90
CA ASN A 579 2.83 22.48 -4.15
C ASN A 579 2.87 22.02 -2.68
N TYR A 580 3.74 21.08 -2.34
CA TYR A 580 3.96 20.54 -0.99
C TYR A 580 5.05 21.25 -0.22
N SER A 581 5.77 22.20 -0.84
CA SER A 581 6.77 23.05 -0.17
C SER A 581 6.08 24.09 0.70
N LYS A 582 6.41 24.13 2.00
CA LYS A 582 5.84 25.06 2.97
C LYS A 582 6.94 25.82 3.67
N VAL A 583 6.78 27.15 3.73
CA VAL A 583 7.73 28.05 4.39
C VAL A 583 7.50 28.07 5.88
N TYR A 584 8.59 27.99 6.64
CA TYR A 584 8.64 28.17 8.07
C TYR A 584 9.58 29.33 8.40
N ILE A 585 9.17 30.22 9.30
CA ILE A 585 9.97 31.31 9.82
C ILE A 585 10.12 31.10 11.32
N ASN A 586 11.36 31.00 11.83
CA ASN A 586 11.64 30.71 13.24
C ASN A 586 10.91 29.46 13.75
N ASP A 587 10.84 28.40 12.91
CA ASP A 587 10.11 27.15 13.13
C ASP A 587 8.57 27.28 13.21
N GLU A 588 7.99 28.43 12.86
CA GLU A 588 6.55 28.64 12.74
C GLU A 588 6.12 28.61 11.27
N LYS A 589 5.07 27.80 10.97
CA LYS A 589 4.53 27.64 9.62
C LYS A 589 3.86 28.93 9.15
N VAL A 590 4.20 29.36 7.93
CA VAL A 590 3.58 30.51 7.26
C VAL A 590 2.76 30.04 6.05
N SER A 591 1.63 30.71 5.81
CA SER A 591 0.83 30.44 4.62
C SER A 591 1.65 30.65 3.36
N THR A 592 1.87 29.59 2.60
CA THR A 592 2.77 29.56 1.45
C THR A 592 1.99 29.39 0.17
N VAL A 593 2.30 30.20 -0.83
CA VAL A 593 1.81 30.07 -2.21
C VAL A 593 2.96 29.55 -3.08
N PHE A 594 2.73 28.44 -3.75
CA PHE A 594 3.63 27.91 -4.76
C PHE A 594 3.43 28.70 -6.05
N ILE A 595 4.50 29.27 -6.61
CA ILE A 595 4.48 29.99 -7.90
C ILE A 595 5.02 29.07 -8.99
N ASP A 596 6.24 28.56 -8.81
CA ASP A 596 6.93 27.61 -9.68
C ASP A 596 8.00 26.83 -8.90
N ASP A 597 8.73 25.94 -9.57
CA ASP A 597 9.78 25.10 -8.98
C ASP A 597 10.97 25.86 -8.38
N SER A 598 11.06 27.14 -8.66
CA SER A 598 12.12 28.05 -8.17
C SER A 598 11.63 29.13 -7.23
N THR A 599 10.31 29.30 -7.07
CA THR A 599 9.72 30.47 -6.39
C THR A 599 8.54 30.08 -5.50
N LEU A 600 8.64 30.44 -4.22
CA LEU A 600 7.52 30.45 -3.27
C LEU A 600 7.21 31.89 -2.87
N MET A 601 5.96 32.15 -2.50
CA MET A 601 5.50 33.46 -2.02
C MET A 601 4.79 33.30 -0.67
N ILE A 602 5.05 34.21 0.24
CA ILE A 602 4.35 34.33 1.52
C ILE A 602 3.91 35.78 1.74
N ASN A 603 3.00 35.99 2.68
CA ASN A 603 2.68 37.31 3.22
C ASN A 603 3.13 37.35 4.69
N TYR A 604 4.17 38.17 4.98
CA TYR A 604 4.78 38.27 6.30
C TYR A 604 5.25 39.70 6.56
N GLY A 605 4.40 40.48 7.23
CA GLY A 605 4.63 41.93 7.43
C GLY A 605 5.65 42.29 8.53
N ASP A 606 6.02 41.36 9.40
CA ASP A 606 6.89 41.59 10.57
C ASP A 606 8.32 41.08 10.36
N LEU A 607 8.82 41.02 9.12
CA LEU A 607 10.14 40.50 8.75
C LEU A 607 11.26 41.35 9.41
N LYS A 608 12.21 40.65 10.04
CA LYS A 608 13.34 41.28 10.78
C LYS A 608 14.65 40.60 10.44
N ASP A 609 15.74 41.38 10.54
CA ASP A 609 17.09 40.81 10.49
C ASP A 609 17.25 39.74 11.58
N GLY A 610 17.76 38.58 11.20
CA GLY A 610 17.92 37.43 12.07
C GLY A 610 16.78 36.40 11.97
N ASP A 611 15.68 36.68 11.24
CA ASP A 611 14.65 35.68 11.02
C ASP A 611 15.21 34.51 10.22
N SER A 612 14.91 33.28 10.68
CA SER A 612 15.40 32.03 10.14
C SER A 612 14.33 31.39 9.24
N PHE A 613 14.64 31.24 7.95
CA PHE A 613 13.75 30.66 6.96
C PHE A 613 14.14 29.22 6.62
N SER A 614 13.18 28.32 6.64
CA SER A 614 13.32 26.96 6.14
C SER A 614 12.11 26.60 5.27
N VAL A 615 12.31 25.72 4.29
CA VAL A 615 11.22 25.12 3.51
C VAL A 615 11.09 23.67 3.91
N TYR A 616 9.87 23.28 4.28
CA TYR A 616 9.52 21.91 4.64
C TYR A 616 8.76 21.29 3.48
N GLN A 617 9.19 20.11 3.06
CA GLN A 617 8.49 19.27 2.09
C GLN A 617 7.56 18.36 2.87
N GLN A 618 6.24 18.58 2.77
CA GLN A 618 5.26 17.90 3.62
C GLN A 618 3.87 17.86 2.98
N ASN A 619 3.13 16.77 3.21
CA ASN A 619 1.72 16.69 2.82
C ASN A 619 0.76 17.15 3.94
N SER A 620 1.19 17.08 5.20
CA SER A 620 0.47 17.58 6.37
C SER A 620 1.46 18.06 7.44
N ASP A 621 0.95 18.70 8.49
CA ASP A 621 1.79 19.20 9.59
C ASP A 621 2.46 18.07 10.40
N THR A 622 1.92 16.85 10.31
CA THR A 622 2.44 15.65 10.98
C THR A 622 3.34 14.80 10.09
N HIS A 623 3.29 15.00 8.76
CA HIS A 623 4.02 14.20 7.77
C HIS A 623 5.03 15.05 7.01
N VAL A 624 6.11 15.42 7.69
CA VAL A 624 7.25 16.14 7.12
C VAL A 624 8.28 15.14 6.62
N LEU A 625 8.60 15.19 5.33
CA LEU A 625 9.60 14.33 4.70
C LEU A 625 11.00 14.87 4.90
N LYS A 626 11.19 16.12 4.58
CA LYS A 626 12.49 16.80 4.68
C LYS A 626 12.30 18.29 4.95
N LYS A 627 13.30 18.90 5.55
CA LYS A 627 13.42 20.36 5.67
C LYS A 627 14.75 20.82 5.11
N THR A 628 14.78 22.03 4.53
CA THR A 628 16.03 22.65 4.10
C THR A 628 16.82 23.13 5.29
N ASP A 629 18.13 23.32 5.10
CA ASP A 629 18.91 24.09 6.04
C ASP A 629 18.34 25.51 6.16
N PRO A 630 18.39 26.12 7.36
CA PRO A 630 17.83 27.44 7.56
C PRO A 630 18.70 28.52 6.89
N ILE A 631 18.04 29.49 6.24
CA ILE A 631 18.68 30.72 5.77
C ILE A 631 18.27 31.87 6.68
N ILE A 632 19.25 32.61 7.18
CA ILE A 632 19.02 33.80 7.99
C ILE A 632 18.78 34.99 7.08
N PHE A 633 17.69 35.70 7.31
CA PHE A 633 17.40 36.94 6.61
C PHE A 633 18.26 38.09 7.15
N GLU A 634 18.92 38.81 6.23
CA GLU A 634 19.71 40.02 6.52
C GLU A 634 19.36 41.07 5.46
N SER A 635 18.85 42.23 5.91
CA SER A 635 18.42 43.29 5.00
C SER A 635 19.59 43.94 4.22
N GLU A 636 20.81 43.82 4.72
CA GLU A 636 22.02 44.28 4.02
C GLU A 636 22.33 43.47 2.76
N ASN A 637 21.88 42.22 2.67
CA ASN A 637 22.06 41.37 1.49
C ASN A 637 21.13 41.73 0.31
N LEU A 638 20.17 42.66 0.50
CA LEU A 638 19.26 43.14 -0.55
C LEU A 638 19.88 44.21 -1.46
N ALA A 639 21.11 44.66 -1.20
CA ALA A 639 21.74 45.78 -1.91
C ALA A 639 22.45 45.42 -3.23
N MET A 640 22.28 44.19 -3.77
CA MET A 640 22.78 43.81 -5.11
C MET A 640 21.74 44.11 -6.20
N PRO A 641 22.13 44.75 -7.32
CA PRO A 641 21.18 45.03 -8.41
C PRO A 641 20.67 43.73 -9.03
N GLN A 642 19.36 43.51 -8.98
CA GLN A 642 18.73 42.45 -9.76
C GLN A 642 18.73 42.84 -11.24
N GLU A 643 19.18 41.93 -12.11
CA GLU A 643 18.81 41.97 -13.53
C GLU A 643 17.28 41.88 -13.61
N GLU A 644 16.67 42.88 -14.26
CA GLU A 644 15.23 42.90 -14.52
C GLU A 644 14.83 41.63 -15.32
N THR A 645 14.38 40.59 -14.62
CA THR A 645 13.59 39.54 -15.23
C THR A 645 12.20 40.11 -15.51
N THR A 646 11.94 40.42 -16.74
CA THR A 646 10.60 40.78 -17.23
C THR A 646 9.62 39.65 -16.89
N ILE A 647 8.75 39.95 -15.94
CA ILE A 647 7.62 39.06 -15.56
C ILE A 647 6.72 38.95 -16.80
N PRO A 648 6.40 37.75 -17.30
CA PRO A 648 5.38 37.61 -18.30
C PRO A 648 4.02 38.02 -17.70
N GLU A 649 3.36 39.01 -18.31
CA GLU A 649 1.97 39.35 -17.95
C GLU A 649 1.10 38.11 -18.10
N THR A 650 0.70 37.54 -16.97
CA THR A 650 -0.33 36.49 -16.92
C THR A 650 -1.66 37.12 -17.27
N THR A 651 -2.10 36.91 -18.50
CA THR A 651 -3.47 37.21 -18.91
C THR A 651 -4.44 36.29 -18.19
N VAL A 652 -5.12 36.85 -17.19
CA VAL A 652 -6.24 36.21 -16.52
C VAL A 652 -7.33 35.97 -17.56
N PRO A 653 -7.87 34.76 -17.75
CA PRO A 653 -8.98 34.54 -18.64
C PRO A 653 -10.24 35.20 -18.07
N GLU A 654 -10.77 36.21 -18.78
CA GLU A 654 -12.08 36.79 -18.48
C GLU A 654 -13.18 35.73 -18.58
N THR A 655 -13.81 35.45 -17.46
CA THR A 655 -15.06 34.68 -17.41
C THR A 655 -16.16 35.42 -18.18
N LYS A 656 -16.52 34.96 -19.37
CA LYS A 656 -17.67 35.43 -20.11
C LYS A 656 -18.96 35.14 -19.35
N LYS A 657 -19.52 36.16 -18.68
CA LYS A 657 -20.90 36.16 -18.20
C LYS A 657 -21.84 36.15 -19.40
N ASN A 658 -22.48 35.03 -19.67
CA ASN A 658 -23.62 34.96 -20.60
C ASN A 658 -24.81 35.76 -20.06
N ARG A 659 -25.02 36.96 -20.60
CA ARG A 659 -26.29 37.71 -20.52
C ARG A 659 -27.23 37.20 -21.61
N LYS A 660 -28.21 36.40 -21.25
CA LYS A 660 -29.41 36.16 -22.06
C LYS A 660 -30.17 37.46 -22.17
N ASN A 661 -30.25 38.01 -23.37
CA ASN A 661 -31.27 38.97 -23.73
C ASN A 661 -32.28 38.30 -24.66
N LYS A 662 -33.51 38.15 -24.15
CA LYS A 662 -34.71 37.98 -24.95
C LYS A 662 -34.96 39.22 -25.79
N LYS A 663 -35.18 39.07 -27.10
CA LYS A 663 -36.16 39.89 -27.79
C LYS A 663 -36.71 39.17 -29.04
N ASN A 664 -37.99 39.13 -29.02
CA ASN A 664 -39.03 38.76 -29.95
C ASN A 664 -38.95 39.31 -31.38
N LYS A 665 -39.68 38.58 -32.26
CA LYS A 665 -40.34 38.97 -33.53
C LYS A 665 -39.40 39.05 -34.71
N GLU A 666 -39.67 38.38 -35.77
CA GLU A 666 -40.85 37.96 -36.55
C GLU A 666 -40.62 36.57 -37.20
#